data_ef067f4d438e458ba985782fc2266f31
#
_entry.id   ef067f4d438e458ba985782fc2266f31
#
_cell.length_a   1.000
_cell.length_b   1.000
_cell.length_c   1.000
_cell.angle_alpha   90.00
_cell.angle_beta   90.00
_cell.angle_gamma   90.00
#
_symmetry.space_group_name_H-M   'P 1'
#
loop_
_entity.id
_entity.type
_entity.pdbx_description
1 polymer ?
#
loop_
_entity_poly.entity_id
_entity_poly.type
_entity_poly.pdbx_seq_one_letter_code
_entity_poly.pdbx_strand_id
1 'polypeptide(L)'
;MTNKKFKLAAMSLATAVAVSTVGPSASAVTYYLGDGSVTVDKDDTRGAYSYQGEDGSEEHRTYVNEDEADKGTIYVKDGNAPEVDSPSTDNSDNGTEAPTPTDNATQSTDASGNNTENSSTSETTTGNTITVMEDVKKTEKTDGTEGNDVKIVVDSVNADTSETGKSTVTIGEGADVDLTVKDSNLTTGGHGIDIGVNLEGKDENKGANVDLTLDNTKINLTENATAGINARDNSDVDITLKGDNTIDGSEAIDKVTEGGGHDISKDNVNIEGIRVGGEGASDSSDASEGANTKLTISGGVEKTETAETDTEETESSAGGSLTISDTTGGLVMADGSDVEITDGANVTIEETKTSGSTQAGRGVTQHGDLTISGGSSLTIDGVEDNAKQASHTGIGIASWDDITVEDGSTLEISDATTGIYGHQGSDASLTVEDSALNIAGSSFGIDYEGAGKDKEGNVLKSAGDITFDNAEVDINITPETPNAAGYGIAAHGDSNITFKNGTEAEIKVTSENPDAGTWGIYNERGGTGNLTVNDSTVDIDANRGIYAGFQKVEIANNSVVTSKNTHQAMYALGGSDGKGLKLRVTGNSRYHLTGGTRGNWGIQATSARGHEILVDDNGQLISDMENSYTAVGLGKNAKLVVDNGTVLVRGKYDKAGLFAYGDNSTIRIKNNSHVEATTITLNPSIKKIPTVGQNLIVTGGTLTYDYSADNTL
;
A
#
# COMPACT_ATOMS: atom_id res chain seq x y z
N MET A 1 32.24 25.41 -36.09
CA MET A 1 32.16 24.27 -37.00
C MET A 1 32.94 23.13 -36.36
N THR A 2 32.34 22.31 -35.58
CA THR A 2 32.93 21.09 -35.06
C THR A 2 31.88 20.01 -35.19
N ASN A 3 32.06 19.14 -36.17
CA ASN A 3 31.28 17.92 -36.38
C ASN A 3 31.42 17.04 -35.14
N LYS A 4 30.42 16.96 -34.30
CA LYS A 4 30.29 15.89 -33.32
C LYS A 4 29.86 14.62 -34.11
N LYS A 5 30.80 13.74 -34.33
CA LYS A 5 30.51 12.39 -34.79
C LYS A 5 29.92 11.64 -33.60
N PHE A 6 28.65 11.32 -33.65
CA PHE A 6 28.02 10.38 -32.75
C PHE A 6 28.71 9.03 -32.92
N LYS A 7 29.26 8.51 -31.81
CA LYS A 7 29.65 7.11 -31.74
C LYS A 7 28.41 6.35 -31.31
N LEU A 8 27.69 5.78 -32.25
CA LEU A 8 26.71 4.74 -31.96
C LEU A 8 27.47 3.57 -31.33
N ALA A 9 27.18 3.25 -30.05
CA ALA A 9 27.50 1.94 -29.50
C ALA A 9 26.70 0.92 -30.32
N ALA A 10 27.35 -0.15 -30.74
CA ALA A 10 26.72 -1.20 -31.53
C ALA A 10 25.71 -1.95 -30.66
N MET A 11 24.49 -1.42 -30.59
CA MET A 11 23.32 -2.18 -30.14
C MET A 11 22.75 -2.81 -31.43
N SER A 12 22.35 -4.06 -31.40
CA SER A 12 21.68 -4.74 -32.48
C SER A 12 20.41 -3.96 -32.82
N LEU A 13 20.44 -3.26 -33.93
CA LEU A 13 19.37 -2.40 -34.42
C LEU A 13 18.36 -3.26 -35.13
N ALA A 14 17.16 -3.34 -34.62
CA ALA A 14 16.00 -3.79 -35.40
C ALA A 14 15.28 -2.53 -35.93
N THR A 15 14.59 -2.61 -37.04
CA THR A 15 14.28 -1.49 -37.90
C THR A 15 12.79 -1.22 -38.02
N ALA A 16 12.38 0.03 -37.98
CA ALA A 16 11.03 0.47 -38.30
C ALA A 16 10.93 1.10 -39.71
N VAL A 17 9.87 0.82 -40.46
CA VAL A 17 9.54 1.51 -41.69
C VAL A 17 8.32 2.38 -41.47
N ALA A 18 8.43 3.68 -41.72
CA ALA A 18 7.33 4.61 -41.64
C ALA A 18 6.70 4.84 -42.99
N VAL A 19 5.39 4.79 -43.10
CA VAL A 19 4.63 5.22 -44.24
C VAL A 19 3.95 6.53 -43.93
N SER A 20 4.46 7.63 -44.50
CA SER A 20 3.74 8.89 -44.46
C SER A 20 2.79 8.97 -45.66
N THR A 21 1.49 8.86 -45.43
CA THR A 21 0.49 9.22 -46.43
C THR A 21 0.29 10.73 -46.39
N VAL A 22 0.95 11.47 -47.26
CA VAL A 22 0.79 12.93 -47.35
C VAL A 22 -0.52 13.24 -48.07
N GLY A 23 -1.59 13.41 -47.31
CA GLY A 23 -2.78 14.18 -47.71
C GLY A 23 -2.65 15.62 -47.20
N PRO A 24 -3.32 16.61 -47.79
CA PRO A 24 -3.18 18.02 -47.41
C PRO A 24 -4.00 18.37 -46.13
N SER A 25 -3.81 17.63 -45.07
CA SER A 25 -4.29 17.96 -43.75
C SER A 25 -3.37 17.30 -42.74
N ALA A 26 -2.89 18.09 -41.81
CA ALA A 26 -1.98 17.71 -40.75
C ALA A 26 -2.27 16.31 -40.21
N SER A 27 -1.42 15.37 -40.47
CA SER A 27 -1.62 13.99 -40.08
C SER A 27 -0.60 13.63 -39.01
N ALA A 28 -1.11 13.11 -37.89
CA ALA A 28 -0.36 12.36 -36.93
C ALA A 28 0.51 11.31 -37.67
N VAL A 29 1.73 11.08 -37.19
CA VAL A 29 2.64 10.10 -37.80
C VAL A 29 2.35 8.72 -37.19
N THR A 30 2.20 7.72 -38.03
CA THR A 30 1.99 6.33 -37.58
C THR A 30 3.19 5.47 -37.96
N TYR A 31 3.73 4.77 -36.98
CA TYR A 31 4.78 3.77 -37.10
C TYR A 31 4.23 2.38 -36.88
N TYR A 32 4.79 1.38 -37.51
CA TYR A 32 4.40 -0.01 -37.30
C TYR A 32 5.54 -0.80 -36.71
N LEU A 33 5.30 -1.35 -35.50
CA LEU A 33 6.33 -2.06 -34.75
C LEU A 33 6.79 -3.36 -35.42
N GLY A 34 5.96 -3.94 -36.32
CA GLY A 34 6.30 -5.09 -37.15
C GLY A 34 7.42 -4.80 -38.12
N ASP A 35 7.61 -3.56 -38.55
CA ASP A 35 8.68 -3.14 -39.43
C ASP A 35 10.01 -2.86 -38.71
N GLY A 36 10.03 -2.86 -37.35
CA GLY A 36 11.22 -2.69 -36.53
C GLY A 36 11.00 -1.82 -35.29
N SER A 37 12.07 -1.59 -34.50
CA SER A 37 12.02 -0.72 -33.34
C SER A 37 11.78 0.73 -33.68
N VAL A 38 11.04 1.44 -32.86
CA VAL A 38 10.73 2.86 -32.98
C VAL A 38 11.62 3.67 -32.04
N THR A 39 12.35 4.64 -32.55
CA THR A 39 13.11 5.61 -31.74
C THR A 39 12.58 7.00 -32.02
N VAL A 40 12.18 7.69 -30.97
CA VAL A 40 11.75 9.09 -30.99
C VAL A 40 12.91 9.92 -30.48
N ASP A 41 13.41 10.83 -31.34
CA ASP A 41 14.55 11.71 -31.06
C ASP A 41 14.23 13.12 -31.50
N LYS A 42 14.77 14.14 -30.83
CA LYS A 42 14.62 15.53 -31.21
C LYS A 42 15.81 16.02 -31.99
N ASP A 43 15.55 16.52 -33.20
CA ASP A 43 16.58 17.25 -33.98
C ASP A 43 16.75 18.67 -33.40
N ASP A 44 17.94 18.97 -32.84
CA ASP A 44 18.32 20.23 -32.19
C ASP A 44 18.00 21.51 -33.02
N THR A 45 17.67 21.39 -34.28
CA THR A 45 17.51 22.53 -35.17
C THR A 45 16.09 22.81 -35.62
N ARG A 46 15.14 21.85 -35.51
CA ARG A 46 13.81 22.01 -36.12
C ARG A 46 12.65 21.30 -35.46
N GLY A 47 12.83 20.67 -34.27
CA GLY A 47 11.75 19.87 -33.66
C GLY A 47 11.32 18.69 -34.51
N ALA A 48 12.27 17.94 -35.07
CA ALA A 48 12.00 16.78 -35.89
C ALA A 48 12.28 15.48 -35.17
N TYR A 49 11.56 14.43 -35.50
CA TYR A 49 11.79 13.06 -35.03
C TYR A 49 12.46 12.26 -36.13
N SER A 50 13.48 11.48 -35.80
CA SER A 50 14.20 10.64 -36.73
C SER A 50 14.06 9.16 -36.40
N TYR A 51 14.02 8.32 -37.41
CA TYR A 51 14.17 6.89 -37.29
C TYR A 51 15.13 6.40 -38.38
N GLN A 52 15.77 5.26 -38.16
CA GLN A 52 16.80 4.73 -39.05
C GLN A 52 16.40 3.34 -39.57
N GLY A 53 16.48 3.11 -40.85
CA GLY A 53 16.22 1.83 -41.50
C GLY A 53 17.32 0.76 -41.23
N GLU A 54 16.96 -0.54 -41.36
CA GLU A 54 17.81 -1.71 -41.03
C GLU A 54 19.15 -1.78 -41.77
N ASP A 55 19.19 -1.22 -42.95
CA ASP A 55 20.42 -1.19 -43.78
C ASP A 55 21.28 0.05 -43.49
N GLY A 56 20.89 0.90 -42.58
CA GLY A 56 21.60 2.13 -42.23
C GLY A 56 21.62 3.18 -43.35
N SER A 57 20.80 3.00 -44.39
CA SER A 57 20.91 3.75 -45.64
C SER A 57 20.06 5.00 -45.74
N GLU A 58 18.98 5.17 -44.97
CA GLU A 58 18.17 6.39 -45.01
C GLU A 58 17.65 6.78 -43.63
N GLU A 59 18.00 7.99 -43.20
CA GLU A 59 17.31 8.71 -42.11
C GLU A 59 16.03 9.33 -42.66
N HIS A 60 14.88 8.86 -42.21
CA HIS A 60 13.63 9.57 -42.43
C HIS A 60 13.39 10.55 -41.29
N ARG A 61 13.08 11.80 -41.62
CA ARG A 61 12.81 12.85 -40.66
C ARG A 61 11.41 13.37 -40.85
N THR A 62 10.61 13.31 -39.78
CA THR A 62 9.28 13.91 -39.76
C THR A 62 9.31 15.18 -38.95
N TYR A 63 8.91 16.30 -39.55
CA TYR A 63 8.88 17.60 -38.90
C TYR A 63 7.52 17.82 -38.25
N VAL A 64 7.52 18.20 -36.98
CA VAL A 64 6.34 18.69 -36.30
C VAL A 64 6.25 20.19 -36.53
N ASN A 65 5.19 20.67 -37.16
CA ASN A 65 5.01 22.08 -37.43
C ASN A 65 4.30 22.74 -36.23
N GLU A 66 4.90 23.80 -35.68
CA GLU A 66 4.52 24.45 -34.44
C GLU A 66 3.09 25.06 -34.37
N ASP A 67 2.39 25.14 -35.51
CA ASP A 67 1.16 25.94 -35.64
C ASP A 67 -0.17 25.19 -35.53
N GLU A 68 -0.20 23.88 -35.31
CA GLU A 68 -1.46 23.10 -35.25
C GLU A 68 -1.45 22.07 -34.09
N ALA A 69 -2.44 22.13 -33.23
CA ALA A 69 -2.54 21.39 -31.94
C ALA A 69 -2.48 19.85 -32.04
N ASP A 70 -2.74 19.25 -33.19
CA ASP A 70 -2.72 17.78 -33.37
C ASP A 70 -1.47 17.25 -34.08
N LYS A 71 -0.51 18.12 -34.42
CA LYS A 71 0.65 17.76 -35.27
C LYS A 71 1.81 17.10 -34.52
N GLY A 72 1.76 17.01 -33.21
CA GLY A 72 2.80 16.40 -32.36
C GLY A 72 2.54 14.96 -31.98
N THR A 73 1.45 14.31 -32.41
CA THR A 73 1.12 12.96 -31.97
C THR A 73 1.78 11.90 -32.82
N ILE A 74 2.51 10.99 -32.18
CA ILE A 74 3.16 9.83 -32.78
C ILE A 74 2.37 8.60 -32.41
N TYR A 75 1.85 7.88 -33.41
CA TYR A 75 1.17 6.60 -33.20
C TYR A 75 2.12 5.44 -33.46
N VAL A 76 2.20 4.52 -32.54
CA VAL A 76 2.89 3.23 -32.71
C VAL A 76 1.82 2.15 -32.71
N LYS A 77 1.77 1.34 -33.78
CA LYS A 77 0.80 0.27 -34.00
C LYS A 77 1.49 -1.06 -34.26
N ASP A 78 0.74 -2.13 -34.03
CA ASP A 78 1.20 -3.48 -34.35
C ASP A 78 1.17 -3.77 -35.87
N GLY A 79 1.86 -4.84 -36.26
CA GLY A 79 1.93 -5.28 -37.66
C GLY A 79 2.91 -4.48 -38.53
N ASN A 80 2.83 -4.72 -39.83
CA ASN A 80 3.64 -4.05 -40.85
C ASN A 80 2.84 -2.93 -41.52
N ALA A 81 3.53 -1.93 -42.03
CA ALA A 81 2.88 -0.90 -42.84
C ALA A 81 2.13 -1.52 -44.02
N PRO A 82 0.89 -1.04 -44.32
CA PRO A 82 0.16 -1.55 -45.45
C PRO A 82 0.98 -1.34 -46.75
N GLU A 83 1.20 -2.41 -47.52
CA GLU A 83 1.86 -2.29 -48.79
C GLU A 83 1.15 -1.23 -49.68
N VAL A 84 1.85 -0.16 -50.01
CA VAL A 84 1.35 0.83 -50.96
C VAL A 84 1.51 0.22 -52.35
N ASP A 85 0.40 -0.20 -52.92
CA ASP A 85 0.40 -0.57 -54.36
C ASP A 85 1.05 0.56 -55.16
N SER A 86 2.30 0.36 -55.57
CA SER A 86 2.96 1.28 -56.46
C SER A 86 2.10 1.41 -57.68
N PRO A 87 1.71 2.63 -58.11
CA PRO A 87 0.96 2.78 -59.35
C PRO A 87 1.76 2.14 -60.49
N SER A 88 1.24 1.02 -61.03
CA SER A 88 1.88 0.35 -62.12
C SER A 88 2.03 1.34 -63.25
N THR A 89 3.24 1.81 -63.49
CA THR A 89 3.63 2.51 -64.74
C THR A 89 3.79 1.48 -65.84
N ASP A 90 2.67 0.88 -66.22
CA ASP A 90 2.66 0.14 -67.52
C ASP A 90 2.08 1.04 -68.62
N ASN A 91 2.96 1.86 -69.11
CA ASN A 91 2.78 2.52 -70.43
C ASN A 91 3.36 1.59 -71.48
N SER A 92 2.59 0.66 -71.97
CA SER A 92 2.85 0.07 -73.28
C SER A 92 1.57 0.10 -74.11
N ASP A 93 1.59 1.08 -74.96
CA ASP A 93 0.74 1.29 -76.11
C ASP A 93 0.79 0.05 -77.03
N ASN A 94 -0.33 -0.34 -77.54
CA ASN A 94 -0.60 -0.82 -78.91
C ASN A 94 -1.45 -2.08 -78.99
N GLY A 95 -2.54 -1.93 -79.74
CA GLY A 95 -3.03 -2.98 -80.65
C GLY A 95 -4.43 -3.53 -80.38
N THR A 96 -5.40 -2.78 -80.89
CA THR A 96 -6.61 -3.26 -81.60
C THR A 96 -6.88 -4.78 -81.64
N GLU A 97 -8.01 -5.23 -81.08
CA GLU A 97 -9.08 -5.97 -81.79
C GLU A 97 -10.19 -6.40 -80.80
N ALA A 98 -11.39 -6.02 -81.16
CA ALA A 98 -12.62 -6.53 -80.62
C ALA A 98 -13.25 -7.53 -81.61
N PRO A 99 -14.40 -8.12 -81.38
CA PRO A 99 -14.94 -8.86 -80.27
C PRO A 99 -15.53 -10.24 -80.64
N THR A 100 -15.97 -11.03 -79.71
CA THR A 100 -17.28 -11.71 -79.82
C THR A 100 -17.63 -12.54 -78.57
N PRO A 101 -18.89 -12.65 -78.27
CA PRO A 101 -19.35 -13.23 -76.96
C PRO A 101 -19.76 -14.69 -77.12
N THR A 102 -19.65 -15.47 -76.08
CA THR A 102 -20.49 -16.67 -75.95
C THR A 102 -20.81 -16.95 -74.49
N ASP A 103 -22.09 -17.09 -74.26
CA ASP A 103 -22.83 -17.52 -73.10
C ASP A 103 -22.24 -18.75 -72.39
N ASN A 104 -22.31 -18.79 -71.08
CA ASN A 104 -23.22 -19.72 -70.40
C ASN A 104 -23.33 -19.49 -68.96
N ALA A 105 -24.55 -19.34 -68.52
CA ALA A 105 -25.02 -19.31 -67.18
C ALA A 105 -24.85 -20.66 -66.46
N THR A 106 -24.49 -20.65 -65.19
CA THR A 106 -25.13 -21.55 -64.23
C THR A 106 -25.15 -20.88 -62.85
N GLN A 107 -26.33 -20.53 -62.40
CA GLN A 107 -26.65 -20.20 -61.04
C GLN A 107 -26.44 -21.43 -60.15
N SER A 108 -25.84 -21.28 -59.01
CA SER A 108 -26.23 -22.04 -57.82
C SER A 108 -26.22 -21.08 -56.62
N THR A 109 -27.43 -20.87 -56.17
CA THR A 109 -27.76 -20.28 -54.90
C THR A 109 -27.37 -21.24 -53.80
N ASP A 110 -26.57 -20.82 -52.81
CA ASP A 110 -26.70 -21.26 -51.46
C ASP A 110 -26.45 -20.12 -50.50
N ALA A 111 -27.53 -19.73 -49.88
CA ALA A 111 -27.54 -18.80 -48.77
C ALA A 111 -27.12 -19.57 -47.50
N SER A 112 -25.98 -19.26 -46.99
CA SER A 112 -25.66 -19.49 -45.58
C SER A 112 -24.80 -18.33 -45.10
N GLY A 113 -25.48 -17.43 -44.38
CA GLY A 113 -24.80 -16.35 -43.69
C GLY A 113 -23.92 -16.90 -42.58
N ASN A 114 -22.65 -16.75 -42.73
CA ASN A 114 -21.69 -16.83 -41.66
C ASN A 114 -21.02 -15.48 -41.59
N ASN A 115 -21.47 -14.63 -40.66
CA ASN A 115 -20.67 -13.53 -40.22
C ASN A 115 -19.46 -14.14 -39.51
N THR A 116 -18.40 -14.36 -40.20
CA THR A 116 -17.08 -14.46 -39.62
C THR A 116 -16.69 -13.05 -39.21
N GLU A 117 -16.83 -12.76 -37.92
CA GLU A 117 -16.05 -11.68 -37.32
C GLU A 117 -14.60 -11.98 -37.65
N ASN A 118 -14.00 -11.10 -38.43
CA ASN A 118 -12.58 -11.08 -38.62
C ASN A 118 -11.97 -10.67 -37.28
N SER A 119 -11.72 -11.65 -36.39
CA SER A 119 -10.73 -11.45 -35.36
C SER A 119 -9.40 -11.36 -36.09
N SER A 120 -8.92 -10.16 -36.34
CA SER A 120 -7.53 -9.93 -36.65
C SER A 120 -6.73 -10.45 -35.45
N THR A 121 -6.17 -11.64 -35.57
CA THR A 121 -5.11 -12.06 -34.66
C THR A 121 -3.96 -11.10 -34.93
N SER A 122 -3.76 -10.15 -34.02
CA SER A 122 -2.57 -9.30 -33.98
C SER A 122 -1.35 -10.23 -33.99
N GLU A 123 -0.45 -10.10 -34.96
CA GLU A 123 0.78 -10.88 -34.99
C GLU A 123 1.73 -10.31 -33.95
N THR A 124 2.30 -11.17 -33.08
CA THR A 124 3.25 -10.73 -32.07
C THR A 124 4.53 -10.23 -32.70
N THR A 125 4.92 -9.02 -32.39
CA THR A 125 6.15 -8.39 -32.86
C THR A 125 7.30 -8.71 -31.90
N THR A 126 8.26 -9.53 -32.33
CA THR A 126 9.33 -10.05 -31.50
C THR A 126 10.59 -9.20 -31.57
N GLY A 127 11.13 -8.81 -30.43
CA GLY A 127 12.43 -8.15 -30.26
C GLY A 127 12.44 -6.64 -30.52
N ASN A 128 11.35 -6.06 -30.99
CA ASN A 128 11.26 -4.63 -31.28
C ASN A 128 10.88 -3.82 -30.07
N THR A 129 11.43 -2.62 -29.96
CA THR A 129 11.30 -1.73 -28.78
C THR A 129 10.85 -0.34 -29.21
N ILE A 130 10.26 0.38 -28.24
CA ILE A 130 9.95 1.80 -28.36
C ILE A 130 10.93 2.56 -27.47
N THR A 131 11.71 3.47 -28.02
CA THR A 131 12.70 4.27 -27.29
C THR A 131 12.46 5.75 -27.51
N VAL A 132 12.32 6.50 -26.44
CA VAL A 132 12.29 7.96 -26.42
C VAL A 132 13.63 8.43 -25.93
N MET A 133 14.33 9.22 -26.77
CA MET A 133 15.68 9.68 -26.47
C MET A 133 15.69 10.80 -25.42
N GLU A 134 16.85 10.98 -24.83
CA GLU A 134 17.14 12.13 -23.95
C GLU A 134 16.85 13.46 -24.68
N ASP A 135 16.47 14.50 -23.92
CA ASP A 135 16.17 15.83 -24.46
C ASP A 135 14.91 15.98 -25.34
N VAL A 136 14.08 14.92 -25.48
CA VAL A 136 12.73 15.08 -26.03
C VAL A 136 11.90 15.83 -25.00
N LYS A 137 11.61 17.11 -25.25
CA LYS A 137 10.95 18.00 -24.29
C LYS A 137 9.73 18.67 -24.90
N LYS A 138 8.78 19.01 -24.01
CA LYS A 138 7.72 19.97 -24.32
C LYS A 138 8.32 21.24 -24.89
N THR A 139 7.80 21.75 -26.00
CA THR A 139 8.29 22.98 -26.61
C THR A 139 7.84 24.18 -25.77
N GLU A 140 8.78 25.00 -25.27
CA GLU A 140 8.41 26.29 -24.67
C GLU A 140 7.99 27.28 -25.77
N LYS A 141 6.79 27.85 -25.67
CA LYS A 141 6.39 28.96 -26.53
C LYS A 141 7.17 30.22 -26.15
N THR A 142 7.51 31.02 -27.17
CA THR A 142 8.25 32.29 -26.98
C THR A 142 7.56 33.33 -26.09
N ASP A 143 6.31 33.12 -25.73
CA ASP A 143 5.52 33.97 -24.81
C ASP A 143 5.50 33.49 -23.36
N GLY A 144 6.22 32.41 -23.03
CA GLY A 144 6.27 31.81 -21.68
C GLY A 144 5.03 30.99 -21.31
N THR A 145 4.17 30.66 -22.28
CA THR A 145 3.13 29.63 -22.13
C THR A 145 3.69 28.27 -22.51
N GLU A 146 3.17 27.22 -21.87
CA GLU A 146 3.56 25.83 -22.18
C GLU A 146 3.33 25.55 -23.67
N GLY A 147 4.32 24.93 -24.30
CA GLY A 147 4.28 24.51 -25.69
C GLY A 147 3.48 23.23 -25.90
N ASN A 148 3.45 22.74 -27.11
CA ASN A 148 2.81 21.47 -27.42
C ASN A 148 3.65 20.32 -26.87
N ASP A 149 3.01 19.45 -26.09
CA ASP A 149 3.60 18.25 -25.54
C ASP A 149 3.91 17.25 -26.64
N VAL A 150 4.97 16.49 -26.47
CA VAL A 150 5.24 15.35 -27.35
C VAL A 150 4.33 14.21 -26.91
N LYS A 151 3.33 13.89 -27.74
CA LYS A 151 2.38 12.80 -27.48
C LYS A 151 2.77 11.56 -28.24
N ILE A 152 2.93 10.46 -27.52
CA ILE A 152 3.20 9.14 -28.08
C ILE A 152 2.04 8.23 -27.70
N VAL A 153 1.40 7.64 -28.69
CA VAL A 153 0.28 6.71 -28.50
C VAL A 153 0.68 5.34 -29.01
N VAL A 154 0.84 4.41 -28.11
CA VAL A 154 1.05 2.98 -28.37
C VAL A 154 -0.33 2.33 -28.35
N ASP A 155 -0.87 2.01 -29.53
CA ASP A 155 -2.26 1.58 -29.69
C ASP A 155 -2.35 0.20 -30.31
N SER A 156 -2.96 -0.74 -29.58
CA SER A 156 -3.19 -2.12 -30.02
C SER A 156 -1.90 -2.87 -30.37
N VAL A 157 -0.82 -2.63 -29.61
CA VAL A 157 0.49 -3.24 -29.83
C VAL A 157 0.62 -4.53 -29.02
N ASN A 158 1.14 -5.59 -29.68
CA ASN A 158 1.52 -6.84 -29.05
C ASN A 158 3.05 -7.04 -29.23
N ALA A 159 3.83 -6.43 -28.33
CA ALA A 159 5.28 -6.46 -28.36
C ALA A 159 5.85 -7.55 -27.44
N ASP A 160 6.91 -8.23 -27.90
CA ASP A 160 7.60 -9.27 -27.13
C ASP A 160 9.11 -9.07 -27.19
N THR A 161 9.71 -8.68 -26.06
CA THR A 161 11.15 -8.52 -25.88
C THR A 161 11.79 -9.58 -24.98
N SER A 162 11.04 -10.64 -24.64
CA SER A 162 11.45 -11.70 -23.71
C SER A 162 12.81 -12.31 -24.02
N GLU A 163 13.09 -12.61 -25.30
CA GLU A 163 14.35 -13.24 -25.73
C GLU A 163 15.55 -12.26 -25.76
N THR A 164 15.28 -10.94 -25.78
CA THR A 164 16.33 -9.92 -25.94
C THR A 164 16.83 -9.37 -24.61
N GLY A 165 16.09 -9.57 -23.52
CA GLY A 165 16.37 -8.97 -22.20
C GLY A 165 16.29 -7.44 -22.19
N LYS A 166 15.59 -6.85 -23.18
CA LYS A 166 15.40 -5.40 -23.29
C LYS A 166 14.06 -4.98 -22.69
N SER A 167 13.99 -3.73 -22.28
CA SER A 167 12.73 -3.08 -21.94
C SER A 167 11.89 -2.87 -23.22
N THR A 168 10.56 -3.04 -23.10
CA THR A 168 9.67 -2.86 -24.26
C THR A 168 9.52 -1.39 -24.62
N VAL A 169 9.34 -0.53 -23.60
CA VAL A 169 9.34 0.93 -23.74
C VAL A 169 10.44 1.51 -22.89
N THR A 170 11.25 2.40 -23.45
CA THR A 170 12.35 3.08 -22.74
C THR A 170 12.24 4.58 -22.96
N ILE A 171 12.27 5.35 -21.87
CA ILE A 171 12.25 6.81 -21.87
C ILE A 171 13.56 7.32 -21.28
N GLY A 172 14.29 8.12 -22.04
CA GLY A 172 15.60 8.65 -21.68
C GLY A 172 15.56 9.70 -20.58
N GLU A 173 16.69 9.90 -19.90
CA GLU A 173 16.87 10.97 -18.93
C GLU A 173 16.56 12.34 -19.52
N GLY A 174 15.92 13.21 -18.75
CA GLY A 174 15.58 14.57 -19.15
C GLY A 174 14.48 14.66 -20.22
N ALA A 175 13.86 13.54 -20.61
CA ALA A 175 12.68 13.55 -21.46
C ALA A 175 11.46 14.14 -20.70
N ASP A 176 10.56 14.80 -21.44
CA ASP A 176 9.30 15.38 -20.94
C ASP A 176 8.22 15.08 -21.98
N VAL A 177 7.38 14.05 -21.72
CA VAL A 177 6.52 13.45 -22.73
C VAL A 177 5.18 12.98 -22.17
N ASP A 178 4.13 13.02 -23.01
CA ASP A 178 2.86 12.37 -22.79
C ASP A 178 2.87 11.00 -23.51
N LEU A 179 2.85 9.90 -22.75
CA LEU A 179 2.80 8.55 -23.28
C LEU A 179 1.44 7.90 -22.98
N THR A 180 0.73 7.48 -24.00
CA THR A 180 -0.48 6.66 -23.85
C THR A 180 -0.18 5.25 -24.35
N VAL A 181 -0.39 4.25 -23.52
CA VAL A 181 -0.37 2.83 -23.88
C VAL A 181 -1.80 2.31 -23.77
N LYS A 182 -2.36 1.91 -24.92
CA LYS A 182 -3.77 1.58 -25.04
C LYS A 182 -3.99 0.24 -25.71
N ASP A 183 -4.94 -0.56 -25.20
CA ASP A 183 -5.35 -1.85 -25.77
C ASP A 183 -4.15 -2.75 -26.13
N SER A 184 -3.05 -2.66 -25.37
CA SER A 184 -1.75 -3.21 -25.73
C SER A 184 -1.28 -4.31 -24.77
N ASN A 185 -0.48 -5.24 -25.30
CA ASN A 185 0.13 -6.33 -24.56
C ASN A 185 1.65 -6.26 -24.71
N LEU A 186 2.35 -5.96 -23.62
CA LEU A 186 3.81 -5.79 -23.59
C LEU A 186 4.42 -6.96 -22.83
N THR A 187 5.06 -7.89 -23.54
CA THR A 187 5.82 -9.00 -22.95
C THR A 187 7.30 -8.61 -22.91
N THR A 188 7.90 -8.62 -21.73
CA THR A 188 9.24 -8.05 -21.53
C THR A 188 10.23 -9.01 -20.88
N GLY A 189 11.49 -8.98 -21.34
CA GLY A 189 12.63 -9.62 -20.68
C GLY A 189 13.50 -8.63 -19.87
N GLY A 190 13.16 -7.33 -19.90
CA GLY A 190 13.80 -6.29 -19.08
C GLY A 190 12.75 -5.63 -18.19
N HIS A 191 12.44 -4.36 -18.47
CA HIS A 191 11.30 -3.66 -17.89
C HIS A 191 10.18 -3.54 -18.93
N GLY A 192 8.92 -3.52 -18.50
CA GLY A 192 7.81 -3.21 -19.39
C GLY A 192 7.91 -1.76 -19.88
N ILE A 193 7.97 -0.82 -18.96
CA ILE A 193 8.19 0.61 -19.21
C ILE A 193 9.33 1.08 -18.30
N ASP A 194 10.45 1.55 -18.86
CA ASP A 194 11.64 1.98 -18.16
C ASP A 194 11.86 3.48 -18.35
N ILE A 195 11.74 4.26 -17.30
CA ILE A 195 11.67 5.73 -17.33
C ILE A 195 12.90 6.33 -16.67
N GLY A 196 13.51 7.35 -17.28
CA GLY A 196 14.70 8.03 -16.78
C GLY A 196 15.99 7.27 -17.06
N VAL A 197 16.07 6.60 -18.20
CA VAL A 197 17.23 5.77 -18.58
C VAL A 197 18.36 6.61 -19.13
N ASN A 198 19.57 6.47 -18.62
CA ASN A 198 20.77 7.12 -19.16
C ASN A 198 21.22 6.44 -20.45
N LEU A 199 20.68 6.85 -21.57
CA LEU A 199 20.97 6.29 -22.91
C LEU A 199 22.32 6.74 -23.48
N GLU A 200 22.80 7.92 -23.07
CA GLU A 200 24.06 8.50 -23.56
C GLU A 200 25.27 8.24 -22.66
N GLY A 201 25.08 7.62 -21.47
CA GLY A 201 26.14 7.35 -20.51
C GLY A 201 26.79 8.61 -19.91
N LYS A 202 25.99 9.66 -19.75
CA LYS A 202 26.40 10.90 -19.07
C LYS A 202 26.15 10.72 -17.56
N ASP A 203 27.07 11.22 -16.73
CA ASP A 203 26.95 11.16 -15.25
C ASP A 203 25.94 12.21 -14.68
N GLU A 204 24.92 12.58 -15.44
CA GLU A 204 23.91 13.56 -15.04
C GLU A 204 22.58 12.85 -14.78
N ASN A 205 22.36 12.36 -13.57
CA ASN A 205 21.09 11.75 -13.15
C ASN A 205 19.98 12.80 -13.11
N LYS A 206 19.27 13.02 -14.23
CA LYS A 206 18.25 14.08 -14.38
C LYS A 206 16.82 13.58 -14.20
N GLY A 207 16.61 12.25 -14.24
CA GLY A 207 15.27 11.68 -14.29
C GLY A 207 14.53 12.06 -15.58
N ALA A 208 13.27 11.72 -15.65
CA ALA A 208 12.36 12.10 -16.74
C ALA A 208 11.03 12.61 -16.15
N ASN A 209 10.30 13.44 -16.92
CA ASN A 209 8.95 13.90 -16.61
C ASN A 209 7.97 13.21 -17.57
N VAL A 210 7.06 12.38 -17.07
CA VAL A 210 6.23 11.52 -17.90
C VAL A 210 4.78 11.51 -17.46
N ASP A 211 3.89 11.99 -18.32
CA ASP A 211 2.46 11.79 -18.18
C ASP A 211 2.08 10.47 -18.88
N LEU A 212 1.95 9.38 -18.11
CA LEU A 212 1.67 8.03 -18.63
C LEU A 212 0.19 7.68 -18.48
N THR A 213 -0.51 7.48 -19.59
CA THR A 213 -1.86 6.88 -19.57
C THR A 213 -1.78 5.39 -19.89
N LEU A 214 -2.29 4.54 -18.99
CA LEU A 214 -2.54 3.13 -19.23
C LEU A 214 -4.05 2.91 -19.45
N ASP A 215 -4.41 2.35 -20.61
CA ASP A 215 -5.80 2.12 -21.00
C ASP A 215 -5.97 0.68 -21.54
N ASN A 216 -6.52 -0.21 -20.72
CA ASN A 216 -6.63 -1.65 -21.01
C ASN A 216 -5.28 -2.27 -21.40
N THR A 217 -4.23 -1.96 -20.69
CA THR A 217 -2.86 -2.38 -20.97
C THR A 217 -2.47 -3.58 -20.14
N LYS A 218 -1.81 -4.56 -20.78
CA LYS A 218 -1.21 -5.70 -20.09
C LYS A 218 0.31 -5.70 -20.23
N ILE A 219 1.03 -5.82 -19.12
CA ILE A 219 2.50 -5.98 -19.04
C ILE A 219 2.81 -7.36 -18.47
N ASN A 220 3.45 -8.23 -19.26
CA ASN A 220 3.85 -9.57 -18.82
C ASN A 220 5.36 -9.61 -18.60
N LEU A 221 5.77 -10.03 -17.40
CA LEU A 221 7.17 -10.17 -17.03
C LEU A 221 7.65 -11.59 -17.31
N THR A 222 8.77 -11.74 -17.99
CA THR A 222 9.37 -13.05 -18.31
C THR A 222 10.65 -13.26 -17.52
N GLU A 223 11.34 -14.40 -17.71
CA GLU A 223 12.45 -14.91 -16.87
C GLU A 223 13.54 -13.88 -16.50
N ASN A 224 13.82 -12.91 -17.35
CA ASN A 224 14.87 -11.91 -17.09
C ASN A 224 14.30 -10.53 -16.71
N ALA A 225 12.98 -10.41 -16.63
CA ALA A 225 12.34 -9.15 -16.28
C ALA A 225 12.56 -8.81 -14.81
N THR A 226 12.71 -7.53 -14.52
CA THR A 226 12.93 -7.04 -13.15
C THR A 226 11.82 -6.13 -12.66
N ALA A 227 11.13 -5.40 -13.53
CA ALA A 227 9.95 -4.62 -13.15
C ALA A 227 8.96 -4.43 -14.30
N GLY A 228 7.68 -4.29 -13.97
CA GLY A 228 6.66 -3.89 -14.95
C GLY A 228 6.84 -2.44 -15.36
N ILE A 229 6.87 -1.54 -14.39
CA ILE A 229 7.18 -0.12 -14.58
C ILE A 229 8.35 0.22 -13.67
N ASN A 230 9.38 0.87 -14.22
CA ASN A 230 10.56 1.29 -13.49
C ASN A 230 10.73 2.81 -13.66
N ALA A 231 10.40 3.60 -12.65
CA ALA A 231 10.67 5.02 -12.58
C ALA A 231 12.01 5.25 -11.86
N ARG A 232 13.05 5.63 -12.62
CA ARG A 232 14.41 5.80 -12.08
C ARG A 232 14.54 7.11 -11.31
N ASP A 233 15.64 7.24 -10.59
CA ASP A 233 15.97 8.38 -9.73
C ASP A 233 15.66 9.74 -10.40
N ASN A 234 15.12 10.66 -9.61
CA ASN A 234 14.75 12.02 -10.00
C ASN A 234 13.68 12.12 -11.10
N SER A 235 12.97 11.03 -11.41
CA SER A 235 11.84 11.07 -12.34
C SER A 235 10.57 11.57 -11.64
N ASP A 236 9.72 12.28 -12.39
CA ASP A 236 8.37 12.67 -12.00
C ASP A 236 7.40 12.00 -12.98
N VAL A 237 6.58 11.08 -12.46
CA VAL A 237 5.74 10.20 -13.29
C VAL A 237 4.31 10.26 -12.81
N ASP A 238 3.42 10.74 -13.67
CA ASP A 238 1.99 10.75 -13.42
C ASP A 238 1.29 9.64 -14.26
N ILE A 239 0.85 8.58 -13.59
CA ILE A 239 0.11 7.48 -14.24
C ILE A 239 -1.39 7.74 -14.14
N THR A 240 -2.05 7.88 -15.27
CA THR A 240 -3.52 7.91 -15.37
C THR A 240 -4.04 6.54 -15.78
N LEU A 241 -4.86 5.92 -14.93
CA LEU A 241 -5.47 4.62 -15.21
C LEU A 241 -6.81 4.80 -15.92
N LYS A 242 -7.00 4.08 -17.04
CA LYS A 242 -8.27 3.95 -17.75
C LYS A 242 -8.53 2.48 -18.04
N GLY A 243 -9.79 2.04 -17.79
CA GLY A 243 -10.12 0.63 -17.94
C GLY A 243 -9.34 -0.28 -16.99
N ASP A 244 -9.11 -1.52 -17.40
CA ASP A 244 -8.47 -2.55 -16.58
C ASP A 244 -7.01 -2.79 -17.05
N ASN A 245 -6.05 -2.48 -16.22
CA ASN A 245 -4.64 -2.63 -16.50
C ASN A 245 -4.02 -3.72 -15.62
N THR A 246 -3.04 -4.48 -16.16
CA THR A 246 -2.39 -5.57 -15.41
C THR A 246 -0.88 -5.57 -15.60
N ILE A 247 -0.17 -5.91 -14.52
CA ILE A 247 1.24 -6.28 -14.52
C ILE A 247 1.31 -7.71 -13.96
N ASP A 248 1.76 -8.67 -14.77
CA ASP A 248 1.71 -10.11 -14.48
C ASP A 248 3.11 -10.70 -14.49
N GLY A 249 3.57 -11.16 -13.32
CA GLY A 249 4.88 -11.78 -13.12
C GLY A 249 4.88 -13.31 -13.17
N SER A 250 3.73 -13.96 -13.43
CA SER A 250 3.56 -15.42 -13.33
C SER A 250 4.58 -16.19 -14.17
N GLU A 251 4.85 -15.78 -15.41
CA GLU A 251 5.82 -16.45 -16.27
C GLU A 251 7.26 -16.32 -15.74
N ALA A 252 7.62 -15.17 -15.18
CA ALA A 252 8.93 -14.97 -14.56
C ALA A 252 9.11 -15.88 -13.34
N ILE A 253 8.12 -15.92 -12.46
CA ILE A 253 8.11 -16.76 -11.25
C ILE A 253 8.15 -18.25 -11.59
N ASP A 254 7.33 -18.72 -12.53
CA ASP A 254 7.26 -20.13 -12.91
C ASP A 254 8.57 -20.65 -13.49
N LYS A 255 9.22 -19.88 -14.35
CA LYS A 255 10.52 -20.28 -14.96
C LYS A 255 11.65 -20.34 -13.94
N VAL A 256 11.66 -19.46 -12.97
CA VAL A 256 12.63 -19.48 -11.88
C VAL A 256 12.41 -20.72 -11.00
N THR A 257 11.16 -21.19 -10.84
CA THR A 257 10.82 -22.39 -10.06
C THR A 257 11.04 -23.70 -10.83
N GLU A 258 10.70 -23.77 -12.13
CA GLU A 258 10.77 -24.98 -12.96
C GLU A 258 12.17 -25.31 -13.49
N GLY A 259 13.01 -24.30 -13.69
CA GLY A 259 14.30 -24.42 -14.39
C GLY A 259 15.41 -25.20 -13.67
N GLY A 260 15.16 -25.80 -12.50
CA GLY A 260 16.08 -26.69 -11.81
C GLY A 260 17.47 -26.11 -11.45
N GLY A 261 17.69 -24.82 -11.71
CA GLY A 261 18.93 -24.10 -11.47
C GLY A 261 18.78 -22.85 -10.60
N HIS A 262 17.66 -22.19 -10.68
CA HIS A 262 17.32 -21.05 -9.82
C HIS A 262 16.17 -21.46 -8.91
N ASP A 263 16.50 -21.78 -7.69
CA ASP A 263 15.52 -21.93 -6.60
C ASP A 263 15.28 -20.52 -6.04
N ILE A 264 14.11 -19.92 -6.30
CA ILE A 264 13.74 -18.60 -5.74
C ILE A 264 14.10 -18.55 -4.24
N SER A 265 14.02 -19.69 -3.57
CA SER A 265 14.42 -19.81 -2.17
C SER A 265 15.92 -19.63 -1.93
N LYS A 266 16.77 -19.52 -2.97
CA LYS A 266 18.25 -19.44 -2.83
C LYS A 266 18.88 -18.25 -3.51
N ASP A 267 18.30 -17.77 -4.59
CA ASP A 267 18.79 -16.63 -5.36
C ASP A 267 17.84 -15.46 -5.12
N ASN A 268 18.34 -14.32 -4.67
CA ASN A 268 17.53 -13.11 -4.49
C ASN A 268 17.12 -12.59 -5.88
N VAL A 269 16.02 -13.09 -6.41
CA VAL A 269 15.44 -12.62 -7.67
C VAL A 269 14.39 -11.59 -7.33
N ASN A 270 14.56 -10.37 -7.78
CA ASN A 270 13.58 -9.30 -7.62
C ASN A 270 12.78 -9.17 -8.92
N ILE A 271 11.51 -9.54 -8.85
CA ILE A 271 10.52 -9.32 -9.90
C ILE A 271 9.49 -8.37 -9.28
N GLU A 272 9.49 -7.13 -9.71
CA GLU A 272 8.68 -6.08 -9.09
C GLU A 272 7.55 -5.64 -10.03
N GLY A 273 6.41 -5.31 -9.47
CA GLY A 273 5.33 -4.73 -10.26
C GLY A 273 5.70 -3.32 -10.70
N ILE A 274 5.86 -2.42 -9.75
CA ILE A 274 6.31 -1.04 -9.96
C ILE A 274 7.51 -0.78 -9.06
N ARG A 275 8.58 -0.24 -9.63
CA ARG A 275 9.74 0.27 -8.91
C ARG A 275 9.81 1.79 -9.02
N VAL A 276 10.06 2.47 -7.90
CA VAL A 276 10.17 3.92 -7.80
C VAL A 276 11.49 4.29 -7.14
N GLY A 277 12.35 5.00 -7.87
CA GLY A 277 13.73 5.29 -7.46
C GLY A 277 14.73 4.19 -7.83
N GLY A 278 15.99 4.38 -7.49
CA GLY A 278 17.18 3.67 -7.99
C GLY A 278 17.17 2.14 -8.00
N GLU A 279 18.06 1.57 -8.78
CA GLU A 279 18.31 0.13 -8.82
C GLU A 279 18.88 -0.35 -7.46
N GLY A 280 18.09 -1.09 -6.69
CA GLY A 280 18.58 -1.74 -5.48
C GLY A 280 17.86 -1.43 -4.19
N ALA A 281 16.60 -1.01 -4.23
CA ALA A 281 15.72 -0.97 -3.07
C ALA A 281 15.46 -2.38 -2.49
N SER A 282 16.51 -3.22 -2.42
CA SER A 282 16.51 -4.43 -1.61
C SER A 282 16.85 -4.04 -0.18
N ASP A 283 16.30 -4.70 0.79
CA ASP A 283 16.45 -4.71 2.25
C ASP A 283 17.75 -4.18 2.90
N SER A 284 18.63 -3.54 2.16
CA SER A 284 19.84 -2.96 2.71
C SER A 284 19.58 -1.50 3.10
N SER A 285 19.86 -1.20 4.35
CA SER A 285 20.03 0.14 4.90
C SER A 285 21.08 1.02 4.14
N ASP A 286 21.44 0.61 2.94
CA ASP A 286 22.29 1.28 1.99
C ASP A 286 21.48 1.68 0.73
N ALA A 287 20.19 1.98 0.86
CA ALA A 287 19.41 2.66 -0.17
C ALA A 287 20.18 3.94 -0.54
N SER A 288 20.48 4.12 -1.81
CA SER A 288 21.26 5.25 -2.30
C SER A 288 20.58 6.56 -1.82
N GLU A 289 21.30 7.35 -1.01
CA GLU A 289 20.83 8.67 -0.60
C GLU A 289 20.40 9.47 -1.85
N GLY A 290 19.11 9.81 -1.95
CA GLY A 290 18.68 10.91 -2.79
C GLY A 290 17.89 10.62 -4.04
N ALA A 291 17.11 9.55 -4.12
CA ALA A 291 16.07 9.48 -5.14
C ALA A 291 14.94 10.47 -4.80
N ASN A 292 14.88 11.61 -5.47
CA ASN A 292 13.70 12.51 -5.43
C ASN A 292 12.71 12.08 -6.53
N THR A 293 12.33 10.79 -6.55
CA THR A 293 11.41 10.26 -7.55
C THR A 293 9.99 10.39 -7.04
N LYS A 294 9.12 10.94 -7.85
CA LYS A 294 7.70 11.03 -7.55
C LYS A 294 6.91 10.16 -8.51
N LEU A 295 5.96 9.40 -7.98
CA LEU A 295 4.99 8.63 -8.74
C LEU A 295 3.59 8.98 -8.25
N THR A 296 2.74 9.48 -9.15
CA THR A 296 1.30 9.64 -8.90
C THR A 296 0.53 8.61 -9.72
N ILE A 297 -0.42 7.89 -9.11
CA ILE A 297 -1.34 6.98 -9.80
C ILE A 297 -2.74 7.50 -9.60
N SER A 298 -3.37 7.96 -10.69
CA SER A 298 -4.71 8.56 -10.69
C SER A 298 -5.73 7.72 -11.45
N GLY A 299 -6.99 7.74 -11.00
CA GLY A 299 -8.08 6.94 -11.57
C GLY A 299 -8.71 7.49 -12.85
N GLY A 300 -8.18 8.56 -13.42
CA GLY A 300 -8.63 9.09 -14.70
C GLY A 300 -10.11 9.51 -14.76
N VAL A 301 -10.63 10.06 -13.65
CA VAL A 301 -11.99 10.60 -13.62
C VAL A 301 -12.06 11.80 -14.57
N GLU A 302 -12.69 11.65 -15.74
CA GLU A 302 -13.01 12.80 -16.58
C GLU A 302 -13.94 13.74 -15.82
N LYS A 303 -13.40 14.84 -15.30
CA LYS A 303 -14.20 15.96 -14.83
C LYS A 303 -14.95 16.50 -16.03
N THR A 304 -16.15 16.01 -16.28
CA THR A 304 -17.06 16.64 -17.24
C THR A 304 -17.35 18.03 -16.68
N GLU A 305 -16.75 19.07 -17.25
CA GLU A 305 -17.18 20.44 -17.07
C GLU A 305 -18.60 20.56 -17.64
N THR A 306 -19.59 20.17 -16.83
CA THR A 306 -20.97 20.44 -17.16
C THR A 306 -21.21 21.94 -16.93
N ALA A 307 -21.36 22.66 -18.05
CA ALA A 307 -21.92 23.99 -18.07
C ALA A 307 -23.19 24.00 -17.18
N GLU A 308 -23.19 24.92 -16.22
CA GLU A 308 -24.23 25.24 -15.28
C GLU A 308 -25.65 24.81 -15.69
N THR A 309 -26.10 23.66 -15.23
CA THR A 309 -27.53 23.41 -15.01
C THR A 309 -27.67 22.51 -13.79
N ASP A 310 -28.27 23.07 -12.73
CA ASP A 310 -28.60 22.44 -11.46
C ASP A 310 -29.37 21.12 -11.62
N THR A 311 -28.69 20.01 -11.71
CA THR A 311 -29.22 18.70 -11.27
C THR A 311 -28.02 17.85 -10.90
N GLU A 312 -27.83 17.59 -9.59
CA GLU A 312 -26.90 16.64 -9.03
C GLU A 312 -27.25 15.22 -9.52
N GLU A 313 -26.66 14.78 -10.61
CA GLU A 313 -26.45 13.38 -10.89
C GLU A 313 -24.92 13.18 -10.90
N THR A 314 -24.38 12.85 -9.74
CA THR A 314 -23.03 12.31 -9.60
C THR A 314 -23.03 10.90 -10.18
N GLU A 315 -22.82 10.77 -11.49
CA GLU A 315 -22.30 9.53 -12.02
C GLU A 315 -20.81 9.47 -11.62
N SER A 316 -20.51 8.77 -10.54
CA SER A 316 -19.14 8.35 -10.27
C SER A 316 -18.77 7.36 -11.37
N SER A 317 -18.08 7.81 -12.42
CA SER A 317 -17.37 6.90 -13.28
C SER A 317 -16.33 6.20 -12.40
N ALA A 318 -16.42 4.88 -12.28
CA ALA A 318 -15.40 4.10 -11.59
C ALA A 318 -14.03 4.47 -12.20
N GLY A 319 -13.10 4.89 -11.36
CA GLY A 319 -11.72 5.15 -11.81
C GLY A 319 -11.12 3.90 -12.45
N GLY A 320 -10.08 4.05 -13.26
CA GLY A 320 -9.37 2.92 -13.84
C GLY A 320 -8.72 2.04 -12.77
N SER A 321 -8.43 0.79 -13.13
CA SER A 321 -7.82 -0.19 -12.25
C SER A 321 -6.42 -0.60 -12.71
N LEU A 322 -5.56 -0.98 -11.74
CA LEU A 322 -4.28 -1.62 -11.97
C LEU A 322 -4.15 -2.83 -11.05
N THR A 323 -4.01 -4.02 -11.64
CA THR A 323 -3.71 -5.25 -10.89
C THR A 323 -2.26 -5.64 -11.13
N ILE A 324 -1.53 -5.87 -10.05
CA ILE A 324 -0.14 -6.36 -10.03
C ILE A 324 -0.17 -7.75 -9.40
N SER A 325 0.20 -8.78 -10.14
CA SER A 325 0.13 -10.16 -9.68
C SER A 325 1.42 -10.94 -9.86
N ASP A 326 1.60 -11.98 -9.02
CA ASP A 326 2.69 -12.94 -9.12
C ASP A 326 4.09 -12.29 -9.19
N THR A 327 4.35 -11.30 -8.35
CA THR A 327 5.62 -10.59 -8.22
C THR A 327 6.30 -10.92 -6.89
N THR A 328 7.57 -10.57 -6.71
CA THR A 328 8.25 -10.66 -5.41
C THR A 328 8.05 -9.42 -4.54
N GLY A 329 7.67 -8.30 -5.18
CA GLY A 329 7.27 -7.04 -4.58
C GLY A 329 6.31 -6.30 -5.50
N GLY A 330 5.11 -5.99 -5.02
CA GLY A 330 4.12 -5.29 -5.86
C GLY A 330 4.54 -3.86 -6.17
N LEU A 331 4.76 -3.05 -5.15
CA LEU A 331 5.26 -1.68 -5.23
C LEU A 331 6.52 -1.55 -4.36
N VAL A 332 7.63 -1.15 -4.97
CA VAL A 332 8.93 -1.01 -4.31
C VAL A 332 9.42 0.42 -4.47
N MET A 333 9.60 1.11 -3.34
CA MET A 333 9.98 2.51 -3.26
C MET A 333 11.37 2.63 -2.63
N ALA A 334 12.27 3.36 -3.28
CA ALA A 334 13.58 3.70 -2.73
C ALA A 334 13.50 4.84 -1.72
N ASP A 335 14.57 5.06 -0.95
CA ASP A 335 14.69 6.18 0.00
C ASP A 335 14.54 7.54 -0.72
N GLY A 336 13.70 8.41 -0.16
CA GLY A 336 13.36 9.72 -0.73
C GLY A 336 12.47 9.70 -1.97
N SER A 337 11.82 8.57 -2.26
CA SER A 337 10.80 8.48 -3.32
C SER A 337 9.41 8.55 -2.71
N ASP A 338 8.51 9.32 -3.33
CA ASP A 338 7.13 9.46 -2.87
C ASP A 338 6.17 8.81 -3.87
N VAL A 339 5.14 8.13 -3.34
CA VAL A 339 4.05 7.57 -4.15
C VAL A 339 2.71 8.06 -3.64
N GLU A 340 1.91 8.57 -4.56
CA GLU A 340 0.54 8.98 -4.31
C GLU A 340 -0.44 8.18 -5.19
N ILE A 341 -1.46 7.56 -4.57
CA ILE A 341 -2.58 6.89 -5.24
C ILE A 341 -3.81 7.75 -5.01
N THR A 342 -4.35 8.38 -6.06
CA THR A 342 -5.33 9.46 -5.92
C THR A 342 -6.44 9.42 -6.99
N ASP A 343 -7.40 10.33 -6.88
CA ASP A 343 -8.48 10.55 -7.85
C ASP A 343 -9.28 9.28 -8.21
N GLY A 344 -9.60 8.45 -7.22
CA GLY A 344 -10.40 7.24 -7.40
C GLY A 344 -9.67 6.08 -8.09
N ALA A 345 -8.34 6.06 -8.08
CA ALA A 345 -7.56 4.93 -8.58
C ALA A 345 -7.79 3.67 -7.74
N ASN A 346 -7.90 2.52 -8.42
CA ASN A 346 -7.99 1.22 -7.76
C ASN A 346 -6.72 0.41 -8.08
N VAL A 347 -5.85 0.26 -7.10
CA VAL A 347 -4.62 -0.53 -7.23
C VAL A 347 -4.75 -1.80 -6.41
N THR A 348 -4.57 -2.94 -7.05
CA THR A 348 -4.59 -4.27 -6.42
C THR A 348 -3.24 -4.93 -6.59
N ILE A 349 -2.66 -5.41 -5.49
CA ILE A 349 -1.44 -6.22 -5.47
C ILE A 349 -1.83 -7.58 -4.94
N GLU A 350 -1.67 -8.61 -5.76
CA GLU A 350 -2.09 -9.95 -5.38
C GLU A 350 -1.00 -11.00 -5.60
N GLU A 351 -1.05 -12.07 -4.81
CA GLU A 351 -0.16 -13.23 -4.95
C GLU A 351 1.34 -12.90 -4.97
N THR A 352 1.80 -11.99 -4.10
CA THR A 352 3.24 -11.71 -4.00
C THR A 352 3.99 -12.91 -3.44
N LYS A 353 5.12 -13.26 -4.06
CA LYS A 353 5.91 -14.47 -3.79
C LYS A 353 7.18 -14.15 -2.99
N THR A 354 7.71 -15.15 -2.29
CA THR A 354 8.97 -15.00 -1.56
C THR A 354 10.16 -14.89 -2.53
N SER A 355 11.12 -14.02 -2.21
CA SER A 355 12.39 -13.92 -2.93
C SER A 355 13.53 -14.49 -2.10
N GLY A 356 14.03 -15.65 -2.51
CA GLY A 356 15.16 -16.30 -1.85
C GLY A 356 14.83 -16.91 -0.47
N SER A 357 15.87 -17.32 0.26
CA SER A 357 15.74 -17.94 1.59
C SER A 357 15.62 -16.92 2.74
N THR A 358 15.79 -15.65 2.44
CA THR A 358 15.95 -14.58 3.45
C THR A 358 14.93 -13.44 3.29
N GLN A 359 14.23 -13.35 2.17
CA GLN A 359 13.23 -12.30 1.93
C GLN A 359 11.82 -12.90 1.88
N ALA A 360 10.92 -12.33 2.66
CA ALA A 360 9.49 -12.60 2.61
C ALA A 360 8.87 -11.91 1.39
N GLY A 361 7.75 -12.43 0.89
CA GLY A 361 6.89 -11.70 -0.04
C GLY A 361 6.45 -10.38 0.60
N ARG A 362 6.41 -9.32 -0.18
CA ARG A 362 5.96 -8.00 0.28
C ARG A 362 5.03 -7.39 -0.76
N GLY A 363 3.84 -7.01 -0.32
CA GLY A 363 2.95 -6.25 -1.19
C GLY A 363 3.58 -4.91 -1.54
N VAL A 364 3.95 -4.14 -0.53
CA VAL A 364 4.66 -2.86 -0.66
C VAL A 364 5.92 -2.86 0.18
N THR A 365 7.03 -2.41 -0.40
CA THR A 365 8.26 -2.03 0.32
C THR A 365 8.44 -0.52 0.17
N GLN A 366 8.37 0.20 1.29
CA GLN A 366 8.28 1.64 1.30
C GLN A 366 9.44 2.26 2.07
N HIS A 367 10.29 3.02 1.37
CA HIS A 367 11.36 3.83 1.94
C HIS A 367 11.18 5.34 1.71
N GLY A 368 10.02 5.79 1.27
CA GLY A 368 9.56 7.17 1.12
C GLY A 368 8.07 7.25 1.46
N ASP A 369 7.42 8.39 1.29
CA ASP A 369 6.02 8.56 1.68
C ASP A 369 5.06 7.84 0.75
N LEU A 370 4.07 7.12 1.35
CA LEU A 370 2.95 6.52 0.63
C LEU A 370 1.65 7.20 1.02
N THR A 371 1.01 7.86 0.07
CA THR A 371 -0.30 8.50 0.28
C THR A 371 -1.38 7.83 -0.57
N ILE A 372 -2.52 7.53 0.03
CA ILE A 372 -3.73 7.03 -0.64
C ILE A 372 -4.83 8.04 -0.35
N SER A 373 -5.27 8.76 -1.39
CA SER A 373 -6.18 9.91 -1.25
C SER A 373 -7.28 9.94 -2.32
N GLY A 374 -8.18 10.92 -2.22
CA GLY A 374 -9.16 11.19 -3.26
C GLY A 374 -10.15 10.06 -3.57
N GLY A 375 -10.54 9.28 -2.56
CA GLY A 375 -11.46 8.16 -2.73
C GLY A 375 -10.86 6.94 -3.43
N SER A 376 -9.55 6.79 -3.39
CA SER A 376 -8.82 5.69 -4.02
C SER A 376 -8.74 4.44 -3.14
N SER A 377 -8.34 3.32 -3.73
CA SER A 377 -8.10 2.10 -2.98
C SER A 377 -6.75 1.47 -3.30
N LEU A 378 -6.08 0.97 -2.24
CA LEU A 378 -4.98 0.04 -2.35
C LEU A 378 -5.39 -1.27 -1.67
N THR A 379 -5.48 -2.34 -2.45
CA THR A 379 -5.77 -3.70 -1.95
C THR A 379 -4.52 -4.56 -2.08
N ILE A 380 -4.13 -5.23 -1.01
CA ILE A 380 -3.01 -6.18 -0.99
C ILE A 380 -3.54 -7.54 -0.53
N ASP A 381 -3.45 -8.56 -1.37
CA ASP A 381 -4.00 -9.88 -1.10
C ASP A 381 -3.01 -11.00 -1.44
N GLY A 382 -2.93 -12.02 -0.60
CA GLY A 382 -2.14 -13.22 -0.89
C GLY A 382 -0.62 -12.99 -0.84
N VAL A 383 -0.09 -12.50 0.28
CA VAL A 383 1.36 -12.33 0.47
C VAL A 383 1.99 -13.62 0.99
N GLU A 384 2.83 -14.27 0.17
CA GLU A 384 3.42 -15.57 0.50
C GLU A 384 4.33 -15.52 1.73
N ASP A 385 4.07 -16.45 2.66
CA ASP A 385 4.87 -16.63 3.87
C ASP A 385 6.15 -17.44 3.60
N ASN A 386 7.28 -16.98 4.12
CA ASN A 386 8.51 -17.75 4.13
C ASN A 386 8.67 -18.52 5.45
N ALA A 387 8.11 -19.73 5.52
CA ALA A 387 8.11 -20.59 6.71
C ALA A 387 9.51 -20.87 7.33
N LYS A 388 10.61 -20.42 6.72
CA LYS A 388 11.97 -20.56 7.23
C LYS A 388 12.42 -19.34 8.04
N GLN A 389 11.72 -18.25 8.01
CA GLN A 389 11.99 -17.08 8.84
C GLN A 389 11.18 -17.14 10.15
N ALA A 390 11.78 -16.72 11.24
CA ALA A 390 11.19 -16.83 12.57
C ALA A 390 10.23 -15.68 12.94
N SER A 391 10.17 -14.61 12.14
CA SER A 391 9.32 -13.44 12.37
C SER A 391 9.15 -12.63 11.08
N HIS A 392 8.00 -12.00 10.91
CA HIS A 392 7.69 -11.07 9.82
C HIS A 392 7.84 -11.69 8.42
N THR A 393 7.15 -12.79 8.20
CA THR A 393 7.10 -13.52 6.94
C THR A 393 5.77 -13.19 6.27
N GLY A 394 5.76 -12.82 4.99
CA GLY A 394 4.54 -12.39 4.30
C GLY A 394 4.03 -11.03 4.83
N ILE A 395 4.60 -9.93 4.36
CA ILE A 395 4.29 -8.59 4.84
C ILE A 395 3.46 -7.83 3.81
N GLY A 396 2.27 -7.34 4.21
CA GLY A 396 1.48 -6.48 3.33
C GLY A 396 2.24 -5.21 2.97
N ILE A 397 2.54 -4.37 3.95
CA ILE A 397 3.37 -3.16 3.77
C ILE A 397 4.55 -3.19 4.76
N ALA A 398 5.77 -3.18 4.25
CA ALA A 398 6.98 -2.95 5.03
C ALA A 398 7.39 -1.47 4.90
N SER A 399 7.28 -0.72 6.01
CA SER A 399 7.40 0.73 6.01
C SER A 399 8.62 1.22 6.77
N TRP A 400 9.36 2.14 6.18
CA TRP A 400 10.44 2.92 6.79
C TRP A 400 10.11 4.42 6.85
N ASP A 401 9.00 4.85 6.24
CA ASP A 401 8.53 6.24 6.19
C ASP A 401 7.01 6.31 6.37
N ASP A 402 6.40 7.48 6.16
CA ASP A 402 5.00 7.72 6.50
C ASP A 402 4.02 7.04 5.53
N ILE A 403 2.94 6.47 6.10
CA ILE A 403 1.76 5.98 5.37
C ILE A 403 0.59 6.86 5.73
N THR A 404 -0.03 7.47 4.73
CA THR A 404 -1.24 8.29 4.88
C THR A 404 -2.38 7.73 4.04
N VAL A 405 -3.54 7.53 4.67
CA VAL A 405 -4.80 7.15 3.99
C VAL A 405 -5.83 8.21 4.35
N GLU A 406 -6.29 8.97 3.34
CA GLU A 406 -7.13 10.15 3.57
C GLU A 406 -8.20 10.34 2.51
N ASP A 407 -9.09 11.30 2.73
CA ASP A 407 -10.09 11.75 1.75
C ASP A 407 -11.03 10.64 1.24
N GLY A 408 -11.58 9.81 2.14
CA GLY A 408 -12.54 8.75 1.79
C GLY A 408 -11.91 7.54 1.12
N SER A 409 -10.61 7.35 1.26
CA SER A 409 -9.85 6.26 0.63
C SER A 409 -9.87 4.98 1.46
N THR A 410 -9.41 3.89 0.87
CA THR A 410 -9.37 2.59 1.55
C THR A 410 -8.02 1.91 1.37
N LEU A 411 -7.46 1.44 2.49
CA LEU A 411 -6.35 0.48 2.50
C LEU A 411 -6.88 -0.87 2.99
N GLU A 412 -6.78 -1.90 2.14
CA GLU A 412 -7.18 -3.27 2.48
C GLU A 412 -5.98 -4.22 2.35
N ILE A 413 -5.75 -5.03 3.38
CA ILE A 413 -4.67 -6.03 3.40
C ILE A 413 -5.24 -7.34 3.88
N SER A 414 -5.15 -8.38 3.05
CA SER A 414 -5.62 -9.74 3.37
C SER A 414 -4.54 -10.79 3.08
N ASP A 415 -4.70 -11.95 3.73
CA ASP A 415 -3.82 -13.11 3.57
C ASP A 415 -2.32 -12.79 3.72
N ALA A 416 -1.98 -11.92 4.68
CA ALA A 416 -0.62 -11.60 5.08
C ALA A 416 -0.32 -12.11 6.50
N THR A 417 0.94 -12.47 6.77
CA THR A 417 1.38 -12.80 8.14
C THR A 417 1.40 -11.55 9.01
N THR A 418 1.87 -10.44 8.45
CA THR A 418 1.85 -9.10 9.05
C THR A 418 1.21 -8.12 8.07
N GLY A 419 0.16 -7.42 8.48
CA GLY A 419 -0.49 -6.44 7.61
C GLY A 419 0.45 -5.26 7.33
N ILE A 420 0.73 -4.44 8.33
CA ILE A 420 1.65 -3.30 8.23
C ILE A 420 2.79 -3.48 9.23
N TYR A 421 4.03 -3.39 8.75
CA TYR A 421 5.23 -3.51 9.54
C TYR A 421 6.04 -2.20 9.49
N GLY A 422 6.11 -1.50 10.60
CA GLY A 422 6.93 -0.29 10.76
C GLY A 422 8.31 -0.63 11.31
N HIS A 423 9.36 -0.29 10.57
CA HIS A 423 10.72 -0.69 10.90
C HIS A 423 11.34 0.18 11.99
N GLN A 424 12.12 -0.44 12.90
CA GLN A 424 12.87 0.28 13.92
C GLN A 424 13.93 1.22 13.31
N GLY A 425 14.14 2.36 13.93
CA GLY A 425 15.13 3.33 13.46
C GLY A 425 14.62 4.27 12.38
N SER A 426 13.42 4.03 11.90
CA SER A 426 12.71 4.92 10.97
C SER A 426 11.80 5.89 11.73
N ASP A 427 11.31 6.91 11.07
CA ASP A 427 10.26 7.78 11.59
C ASP A 427 8.86 7.35 11.05
N ALA A 428 8.75 6.10 10.52
CA ALA A 428 7.53 5.54 9.92
C ALA A 428 6.31 5.76 10.82
N SER A 429 5.31 6.47 10.32
CA SER A 429 4.03 6.63 10.98
C SER A 429 2.88 6.12 10.10
N LEU A 430 1.76 5.82 10.73
CA LEU A 430 0.51 5.49 10.05
C LEU A 430 -0.55 6.51 10.44
N THR A 431 -1.09 7.20 9.45
CA THR A 431 -2.24 8.08 9.62
C THR A 431 -3.39 7.61 8.73
N VAL A 432 -4.55 7.38 9.32
CA VAL A 432 -5.80 7.12 8.60
C VAL A 432 -6.78 8.21 9.01
N GLU A 433 -7.13 9.11 8.07
CA GLU A 433 -7.97 10.27 8.31
C GLU A 433 -9.18 10.26 7.36
N ASP A 434 -10.39 10.40 7.89
CA ASP A 434 -11.65 10.40 7.11
C ASP A 434 -11.77 9.20 6.13
N SER A 435 -11.21 8.02 6.48
CA SER A 435 -10.92 6.91 5.56
C SER A 435 -11.04 5.55 6.24
N ALA A 436 -10.84 4.45 5.47
CA ALA A 436 -10.96 3.10 5.97
C ALA A 436 -9.65 2.32 5.95
N LEU A 437 -9.40 1.52 7.00
CA LEU A 437 -8.33 0.54 7.09
C LEU A 437 -8.89 -0.83 7.43
N ASN A 438 -8.70 -1.80 6.53
CA ASN A 438 -9.13 -3.19 6.72
C ASN A 438 -7.91 -4.11 6.68
N ILE A 439 -7.68 -4.87 7.74
CA ILE A 439 -6.56 -5.82 7.80
C ILE A 439 -7.07 -7.19 8.26
N ALA A 440 -6.84 -8.21 7.44
CA ALA A 440 -7.04 -9.60 7.78
C ALA A 440 -5.72 -10.37 7.64
N GLY A 441 -5.24 -11.01 8.72
CA GLY A 441 -3.92 -11.64 8.71
C GLY A 441 -3.76 -12.76 9.73
N SER A 442 -2.55 -13.30 9.83
CA SER A 442 -2.31 -14.47 10.68
C SER A 442 -1.50 -14.19 11.95
N SER A 443 -0.70 -13.15 12.03
CA SER A 443 0.11 -12.87 13.22
C SER A 443 -0.05 -11.46 13.76
N PHE A 444 0.13 -10.46 12.91
CA PHE A 444 0.03 -9.05 13.29
C PHE A 444 -0.87 -8.30 12.31
N GLY A 445 -1.79 -7.48 12.83
CA GLY A 445 -2.45 -6.49 11.99
C GLY A 445 -1.48 -5.34 11.69
N ILE A 446 -1.05 -4.64 12.72
CA ILE A 446 -0.03 -3.60 12.65
C ILE A 446 1.07 -3.95 13.66
N ASP A 447 2.33 -3.94 13.23
CA ASP A 447 3.49 -4.17 14.10
C ASP A 447 4.55 -3.09 13.89
N TYR A 448 4.60 -2.13 14.80
CA TYR A 448 5.58 -1.05 14.83
C TYR A 448 6.70 -1.39 15.81
N GLU A 449 7.90 -1.66 15.28
CA GLU A 449 9.05 -2.09 16.06
C GLU A 449 9.50 -1.05 17.09
N GLY A 450 9.91 -1.54 18.23
CA GLY A 450 10.48 -0.74 19.30
C GLY A 450 11.94 -0.35 19.08
N ALA A 451 12.44 0.50 19.97
CA ALA A 451 13.84 0.90 20.00
C ALA A 451 14.77 -0.31 20.10
N GLY A 452 15.60 -0.49 19.09
CA GLY A 452 16.61 -1.54 19.02
C GLY A 452 18.04 -0.99 19.12
N LYS A 453 18.98 -1.74 18.58
CA LYS A 453 20.37 -1.31 18.43
C LYS A 453 20.87 -1.70 17.05
N ASP A 454 21.56 -0.77 16.41
CA ASP A 454 22.28 -1.06 15.17
C ASP A 454 23.47 -2.02 15.39
N LYS A 455 24.15 -2.41 14.31
CA LYS A 455 25.32 -3.30 14.35
C LYS A 455 26.48 -2.70 15.14
N GLU A 456 26.55 -1.39 15.27
CA GLU A 456 27.54 -0.61 16.03
C GLU A 456 27.16 -0.46 17.50
N GLY A 457 25.92 -0.83 17.89
CA GLY A 457 25.39 -0.77 19.26
C GLY A 457 24.76 0.57 19.62
N ASN A 458 24.51 1.46 18.66
CA ASN A 458 23.74 2.68 18.86
C ASN A 458 22.28 2.32 19.10
N VAL A 459 21.59 3.09 19.93
CA VAL A 459 20.15 2.91 20.17
C VAL A 459 19.39 3.53 19.01
N LEU A 460 18.62 2.70 18.30
CA LEU A 460 17.67 3.14 17.28
C LEU A 460 16.39 3.66 17.96
N LYS A 461 15.70 4.59 17.31
CA LYS A 461 14.34 4.99 17.72
C LYS A 461 13.34 3.85 17.49
N SER A 462 12.19 3.90 18.16
CA SER A 462 11.03 3.11 17.75
C SER A 462 10.52 3.62 16.38
N ALA A 463 9.75 2.82 15.70
CA ALA A 463 8.92 3.30 14.59
C ALA A 463 7.99 4.44 15.09
N GLY A 464 7.40 5.18 14.17
CA GLY A 464 6.58 6.37 14.48
C GLY A 464 5.26 6.07 15.18
N ASP A 465 4.34 7.00 15.09
CA ASP A 465 3.03 6.93 15.75
C ASP A 465 1.96 6.32 14.84
N ILE A 466 0.90 5.77 15.44
CA ILE A 466 -0.29 5.24 14.76
C ILE A 466 -1.47 6.13 15.13
N THR A 467 -2.08 6.79 14.13
CA THR A 467 -3.20 7.71 14.31
C THR A 467 -4.39 7.32 13.44
N PHE A 468 -5.55 7.22 14.06
CA PHE A 468 -6.85 7.06 13.42
C PHE A 468 -7.70 8.29 13.75
N ASP A 469 -8.10 9.05 12.75
CA ASP A 469 -8.82 10.31 12.86
C ASP A 469 -10.11 10.24 12.04
N ASN A 470 -11.27 10.16 12.68
CA ASN A 470 -12.55 9.95 12.01
C ASN A 470 -12.51 8.77 11.02
N ALA A 471 -11.84 7.68 11.40
CA ALA A 471 -11.56 6.54 10.56
C ALA A 471 -12.45 5.33 10.88
N GLU A 472 -12.69 4.48 9.88
CA GLU A 472 -13.23 3.13 10.06
C GLU A 472 -12.08 2.12 10.06
N VAL A 473 -11.93 1.33 11.13
CA VAL A 473 -10.81 0.41 11.29
C VAL A 473 -11.30 -0.98 11.61
N ASP A 474 -11.04 -1.94 10.75
CA ASP A 474 -11.30 -3.37 10.97
C ASP A 474 -10.00 -4.17 10.92
N ILE A 475 -9.59 -4.73 12.05
CA ILE A 475 -8.40 -5.59 12.17
C ILE A 475 -8.82 -6.97 12.65
N ASN A 476 -8.70 -7.97 11.79
CA ASN A 476 -9.10 -9.34 12.08
C ASN A 476 -7.92 -10.31 11.93
N ILE A 477 -7.34 -10.75 13.04
CA ILE A 477 -6.18 -11.62 13.08
C ILE A 477 -6.56 -13.01 13.55
N THR A 478 -6.19 -14.02 12.75
CA THR A 478 -6.43 -15.44 13.05
C THR A 478 -5.11 -16.20 12.96
N PRO A 479 -4.42 -16.45 14.09
CA PRO A 479 -3.16 -17.19 14.09
C PRO A 479 -3.30 -18.59 13.44
N GLU A 480 -2.35 -18.94 12.59
CA GLU A 480 -2.35 -20.21 11.81
C GLU A 480 -2.36 -21.46 12.70
N THR A 481 -1.80 -21.39 13.88
CA THR A 481 -1.81 -22.48 14.84
C THR A 481 -2.52 -22.10 16.14
N PRO A 482 -3.21 -23.04 16.81
CA PRO A 482 -3.97 -22.75 18.03
C PRO A 482 -3.15 -22.12 19.17
N ASN A 483 -1.82 -22.31 19.17
CA ASN A 483 -0.94 -21.81 20.21
C ASN A 483 -0.09 -20.62 19.79
N ALA A 484 -0.18 -20.19 18.54
CA ALA A 484 0.56 -19.02 18.08
C ALA A 484 0.05 -17.74 18.75
N ALA A 485 0.95 -16.80 18.94
CA ALA A 485 0.60 -15.46 19.37
C ALA A 485 -0.01 -14.69 18.20
N GLY A 486 -0.94 -13.80 18.50
CA GLY A 486 -1.53 -12.91 17.51
C GLY A 486 -1.75 -11.53 18.13
N TYR A 487 -1.58 -10.49 17.34
CA TYR A 487 -1.67 -9.11 17.79
C TYR A 487 -2.49 -8.28 16.81
N GLY A 488 -3.50 -7.56 17.30
CA GLY A 488 -4.21 -6.60 16.45
C GLY A 488 -3.30 -5.43 16.11
N ILE A 489 -2.93 -4.65 17.13
CA ILE A 489 -1.96 -3.55 16.99
C ILE A 489 -0.85 -3.75 18.02
N ALA A 490 0.38 -3.92 17.55
CA ALA A 490 1.58 -3.94 18.35
C ALA A 490 2.40 -2.66 18.08
N ALA A 491 2.48 -1.78 19.09
CA ALA A 491 3.26 -0.56 19.00
C ALA A 491 4.31 -0.59 20.12
N HIS A 492 5.55 -0.80 19.75
CA HIS A 492 6.62 -1.00 20.71
C HIS A 492 7.29 0.32 21.12
N GLY A 493 7.96 0.30 22.26
CA GLY A 493 8.81 1.41 22.69
C GLY A 493 8.05 2.70 23.01
N ASP A 494 8.36 3.78 22.31
CA ASP A 494 7.79 5.12 22.48
C ASP A 494 6.68 5.48 21.49
N SER A 495 6.32 4.58 20.60
CA SER A 495 5.22 4.78 19.65
C SER A 495 3.88 5.01 20.37
N ASN A 496 3.14 6.00 19.91
CA ASN A 496 1.80 6.29 20.42
C ASN A 496 0.75 5.64 19.52
N ILE A 497 -0.41 5.30 20.12
CA ILE A 497 -1.61 4.89 19.41
C ILE A 497 -2.70 5.89 19.76
N THR A 498 -3.31 6.49 18.74
CA THR A 498 -4.36 7.50 18.92
C THR A 498 -5.59 7.17 18.07
N PHE A 499 -6.74 7.09 18.72
CA PHE A 499 -8.07 7.05 18.07
C PHE A 499 -8.77 8.36 18.44
N LYS A 500 -9.25 9.14 17.46
CA LYS A 500 -9.85 10.45 17.72
C LYS A 500 -10.96 10.81 16.73
N ASN A 501 -11.77 11.82 17.12
CA ASN A 501 -12.73 12.52 16.25
C ASN A 501 -13.79 11.63 15.57
N GLY A 502 -14.35 10.66 16.27
CA GLY A 502 -15.39 9.80 15.71
C GLY A 502 -14.89 8.47 15.15
N THR A 503 -13.61 8.14 15.31
CA THR A 503 -13.09 6.84 14.86
C THR A 503 -13.87 5.67 15.41
N GLU A 504 -14.24 4.73 14.55
CA GLU A 504 -14.85 3.44 14.90
C GLU A 504 -13.87 2.32 14.57
N ALA A 505 -13.40 1.60 15.61
CA ALA A 505 -12.41 0.55 15.45
C ALA A 505 -12.91 -0.78 16.01
N GLU A 506 -12.86 -1.84 15.20
CA GLU A 506 -13.04 -3.23 15.61
C GLU A 506 -11.69 -3.96 15.51
N ILE A 507 -11.19 -4.48 16.63
CA ILE A 507 -9.93 -5.21 16.71
C ILE A 507 -10.23 -6.61 17.21
N LYS A 508 -10.17 -7.58 16.34
CA LYS A 508 -10.47 -8.98 16.63
C LYS A 508 -9.25 -9.86 16.45
N VAL A 509 -8.88 -10.58 17.50
CA VAL A 509 -7.77 -11.54 17.45
C VAL A 509 -8.26 -12.89 17.95
N THR A 510 -8.61 -13.77 17.04
CA THR A 510 -9.27 -15.04 17.30
C THR A 510 -8.27 -16.20 17.33
N SER A 511 -8.22 -16.96 18.45
CA SER A 511 -7.47 -18.21 18.52
C SER A 511 -8.35 -19.35 19.01
N GLU A 512 -8.16 -20.53 18.46
CA GLU A 512 -8.85 -21.76 18.93
C GLU A 512 -8.46 -22.13 20.36
N ASN A 513 -7.25 -21.77 20.80
CA ASN A 513 -6.82 -21.98 22.17
C ASN A 513 -7.06 -20.71 23.01
N PRO A 514 -7.97 -20.75 23.99
CA PRO A 514 -8.22 -19.59 24.86
C PRO A 514 -7.01 -19.17 25.70
N ASP A 515 -6.00 -20.02 25.85
CA ASP A 515 -4.75 -19.72 26.57
C ASP A 515 -3.67 -19.13 25.67
N ALA A 516 -3.90 -19.07 24.36
CA ALA A 516 -2.95 -18.48 23.41
C ALA A 516 -2.63 -17.00 23.77
N GLY A 517 -1.42 -16.61 23.47
CA GLY A 517 -0.93 -15.25 23.74
C GLY A 517 -1.44 -14.20 22.75
N THR A 518 -2.77 -14.13 22.51
CA THR A 518 -3.36 -13.17 21.59
C THR A 518 -3.75 -11.88 22.32
N TRP A 519 -3.40 -10.74 21.73
CA TRP A 519 -3.65 -9.41 22.26
C TRP A 519 -4.35 -8.52 21.23
N GLY A 520 -5.33 -7.75 21.68
CA GLY A 520 -5.92 -6.72 20.82
C GLY A 520 -4.93 -5.58 20.58
N ILE A 521 -4.50 -4.92 21.64
CA ILE A 521 -3.50 -3.84 21.59
C ILE A 521 -2.32 -4.23 22.50
N TYR A 522 -1.11 -4.08 21.97
CA TYR A 522 0.11 -4.48 22.65
C TYR A 522 1.15 -3.36 22.62
N ASN A 523 1.72 -3.05 23.78
CA ASN A 523 2.97 -2.31 23.90
C ASN A 523 3.84 -3.04 24.92
N GLU A 524 5.08 -3.29 24.59
CA GLU A 524 5.96 -4.08 25.44
C GLU A 524 6.29 -3.42 26.79
N ARG A 525 6.79 -4.22 27.68
CA ARG A 525 7.20 -3.74 29.01
C ARG A 525 8.36 -2.75 28.91
N GLY A 526 8.14 -1.52 29.31
CA GLY A 526 9.15 -0.48 29.34
C GLY A 526 9.00 0.55 28.25
N GLY A 527 7.94 0.47 27.45
CA GLY A 527 7.57 1.52 26.49
C GLY A 527 7.35 2.88 27.16
N THR A 528 7.49 3.93 26.38
CA THR A 528 7.22 5.32 26.80
C THR A 528 6.06 5.94 26.04
N GLY A 529 5.50 5.23 25.05
CA GLY A 529 4.33 5.64 24.29
C GLY A 529 3.05 5.73 25.11
N ASN A 530 2.01 6.27 24.51
CA ASN A 530 0.69 6.43 25.09
C ASN A 530 -0.38 5.78 24.20
N LEU A 531 -1.46 5.31 24.82
CA LEU A 531 -2.69 4.94 24.13
C LEU A 531 -3.75 5.99 24.46
N THR A 532 -4.27 6.65 23.44
CA THR A 532 -5.31 7.67 23.60
C THR A 532 -6.55 7.30 22.77
N VAL A 533 -7.72 7.29 23.41
CA VAL A 533 -9.02 7.16 22.76
C VAL A 533 -9.84 8.39 23.11
N ASN A 534 -10.11 9.21 22.12
CA ASN A 534 -10.69 10.53 22.28
C ASN A 534 -11.86 10.72 21.32
N ASP A 535 -13.09 10.88 21.82
CA ASP A 535 -14.31 11.00 21.02
C ASP A 535 -14.44 9.86 19.98
N SER A 536 -14.25 8.61 20.42
CA SER A 536 -14.13 7.45 19.52
C SER A 536 -14.66 6.17 20.16
N THR A 537 -14.95 5.17 19.33
CA THR A 537 -15.36 3.83 19.77
C THR A 537 -14.30 2.80 19.37
N VAL A 538 -13.86 1.99 20.34
CA VAL A 538 -12.88 0.92 20.11
C VAL A 538 -13.37 -0.37 20.73
N ASP A 539 -13.70 -1.35 19.91
CA ASP A 539 -14.12 -2.68 20.31
C ASP A 539 -12.99 -3.70 20.14
N ILE A 540 -12.58 -4.34 21.22
CA ILE A 540 -11.49 -5.32 21.26
C ILE A 540 -12.07 -6.69 21.59
N ASP A 541 -12.00 -7.65 20.68
CA ASP A 541 -12.35 -9.06 20.91
C ASP A 541 -11.11 -9.96 20.76
N ALA A 542 -10.45 -10.22 21.87
CA ALA A 542 -9.22 -11.00 21.92
C ALA A 542 -9.13 -11.79 23.23
N ASN A 543 -8.28 -12.82 23.32
CA ASN A 543 -8.04 -13.49 24.60
C ASN A 543 -7.55 -12.51 25.66
N ARG A 544 -6.79 -11.51 25.25
CA ARG A 544 -6.30 -10.44 26.10
C ARG A 544 -6.49 -9.10 25.38
N GLY A 545 -7.11 -8.13 26.06
CA GLY A 545 -7.43 -6.84 25.44
C GLY A 545 -6.20 -5.97 25.22
N ILE A 546 -5.68 -5.36 26.30
CA ILE A 546 -4.58 -4.39 26.21
C ILE A 546 -3.40 -4.87 27.07
N TYR A 547 -2.24 -5.08 26.43
CA TYR A 547 -0.96 -5.26 27.12
C TYR A 547 -0.28 -3.91 27.26
N ALA A 548 -0.46 -3.31 28.45
CA ALA A 548 -0.16 -1.90 28.63
C ALA A 548 1.25 -1.68 29.18
N GLY A 549 2.26 -1.74 28.33
CA GLY A 549 3.59 -1.19 28.57
C GLY A 549 3.65 0.34 28.48
N PHE A 550 2.59 0.97 28.06
CA PHE A 550 2.42 2.42 27.93
C PHE A 550 2.68 3.19 29.25
N GLN A 551 3.07 4.45 29.14
CA GLN A 551 3.08 5.36 30.28
C GLN A 551 1.67 5.75 30.69
N LYS A 552 0.80 6.01 29.70
CA LYS A 552 -0.58 6.45 29.90
C LYS A 552 -1.52 5.71 28.95
N VAL A 553 -2.69 5.35 29.47
CA VAL A 553 -3.87 4.98 28.68
C VAL A 553 -4.98 5.96 29.05
N GLU A 554 -5.48 6.71 28.10
CA GLU A 554 -6.53 7.70 28.29
C GLU A 554 -7.74 7.40 27.41
N ILE A 555 -8.93 7.37 28.02
CA ILE A 555 -10.22 7.20 27.36
C ILE A 555 -11.03 8.44 27.74
N ALA A 556 -11.25 9.34 26.78
CA ALA A 556 -11.75 10.69 27.04
C ALA A 556 -12.81 11.15 26.05
N ASN A 557 -13.57 12.17 26.40
CA ASN A 557 -14.49 12.91 25.54
C ASN A 557 -15.55 12.03 24.83
N ASN A 558 -16.43 11.41 25.62
CA ASN A 558 -17.51 10.52 25.18
C ASN A 558 -17.05 9.18 24.54
N SER A 559 -15.78 8.84 24.63
CA SER A 559 -15.27 7.60 24.05
C SER A 559 -15.83 6.34 24.71
N VAL A 560 -15.93 5.29 23.91
CA VAL A 560 -16.32 3.95 24.37
C VAL A 560 -15.23 2.96 24.00
N VAL A 561 -14.64 2.31 24.99
CA VAL A 561 -13.75 1.18 24.79
C VAL A 561 -14.40 -0.07 25.36
N THR A 562 -14.59 -1.09 24.54
CA THR A 562 -15.06 -2.41 24.99
C THR A 562 -13.94 -3.43 24.86
N SER A 563 -13.68 -4.17 25.93
CA SER A 563 -12.78 -5.32 25.90
C SER A 563 -13.57 -6.58 26.17
N LYS A 564 -13.76 -7.43 25.16
CA LYS A 564 -14.43 -8.72 25.24
C LYS A 564 -13.39 -9.83 25.21
N ASN A 565 -13.07 -10.38 26.39
CA ASN A 565 -11.90 -11.20 26.54
C ASN A 565 -12.20 -12.50 27.27
N THR A 566 -11.41 -13.53 26.98
CA THR A 566 -11.45 -14.80 27.71
C THR A 566 -10.49 -14.80 28.90
N HIS A 567 -9.39 -14.05 28.85
CA HIS A 567 -8.32 -14.05 29.84
C HIS A 567 -8.12 -12.74 30.60
N GLN A 568 -7.84 -11.65 29.92
CA GLN A 568 -7.45 -10.37 30.51
C GLN A 568 -7.94 -9.18 29.70
N ALA A 569 -8.68 -8.26 30.31
CA ALA A 569 -9.02 -7.02 29.62
C ALA A 569 -7.83 -6.05 29.53
N MET A 570 -7.04 -5.93 30.61
CA MET A 570 -5.83 -5.12 30.61
C MET A 570 -4.76 -5.71 31.53
N TYR A 571 -3.54 -5.81 31.04
CA TYR A 571 -2.36 -6.10 31.83
C TYR A 571 -1.47 -4.86 31.98
N ALA A 572 -1.53 -4.22 33.16
CA ALA A 572 -0.80 -2.99 33.41
C ALA A 572 0.65 -3.27 33.80
N LEU A 573 1.59 -2.86 32.97
CA LEU A 573 3.03 -3.04 33.19
C LEU A 573 3.75 -1.73 33.53
N GLY A 574 3.36 -0.60 32.94
CA GLY A 574 3.96 0.71 33.09
C GLY A 574 5.27 0.89 32.33
N GLY A 575 5.64 2.13 32.13
CA GLY A 575 6.74 2.57 31.30
C GLY A 575 8.16 2.23 31.76
N SER A 576 9.14 2.60 30.95
CA SER A 576 10.58 2.38 31.20
C SER A 576 11.14 3.19 32.37
N ASP A 577 10.49 4.29 32.73
CA ASP A 577 10.88 5.16 33.86
C ASP A 577 10.68 4.53 35.24
N GLY A 578 10.27 3.26 35.29
CA GLY A 578 10.01 2.53 36.53
C GLY A 578 8.71 2.92 37.23
N LYS A 579 7.92 3.85 36.65
CA LYS A 579 6.61 4.23 37.15
C LYS A 579 5.53 3.28 36.62
N GLY A 580 4.43 3.19 37.38
CA GLY A 580 3.29 2.42 36.97
C GLY A 580 2.48 3.11 35.88
N LEU A 581 1.72 2.30 35.13
CA LEU A 581 0.74 2.80 34.15
C LEU A 581 -0.23 3.79 34.83
N LYS A 582 -0.59 4.83 34.09
CA LYS A 582 -1.72 5.70 34.40
C LYS A 582 -2.86 5.40 33.45
N LEU A 583 -3.89 4.71 33.92
CA LEU A 583 -5.16 4.56 33.20
C LEU A 583 -6.11 5.66 33.64
N ARG A 584 -6.66 6.43 32.72
CA ARG A 584 -7.69 7.44 32.99
C ARG A 584 -8.92 7.22 32.12
N VAL A 585 -10.09 7.24 32.72
CA VAL A 585 -11.39 7.23 32.05
C VAL A 585 -12.14 8.50 32.47
N THR A 586 -12.41 9.40 31.54
CA THR A 586 -12.84 10.77 31.84
C THR A 586 -13.81 11.33 30.78
N GLY A 587 -14.46 12.45 31.06
CA GLY A 587 -15.25 13.19 30.04
C GLY A 587 -16.44 12.40 29.48
N ASN A 588 -17.29 11.83 30.32
CA ASN A 588 -18.42 10.95 29.97
C ASN A 588 -18.05 9.64 29.25
N SER A 589 -16.78 9.26 29.23
CA SER A 589 -16.30 8.08 28.51
C SER A 589 -16.54 6.80 29.30
N ARG A 590 -16.46 5.66 28.58
CA ARG A 590 -16.70 4.35 29.16
C ARG A 590 -15.57 3.38 28.80
N TYR A 591 -15.06 2.67 29.80
CA TYR A 591 -14.30 1.45 29.60
C TYR A 591 -15.11 0.26 30.08
N HIS A 592 -15.51 -0.64 29.16
CA HIS A 592 -16.39 -1.76 29.44
C HIS A 592 -15.62 -3.09 29.27
N LEU A 593 -15.56 -3.86 30.34
CA LEU A 593 -14.90 -5.16 30.39
C LEU A 593 -15.98 -6.24 30.37
N THR A 594 -15.96 -7.10 29.35
CA THR A 594 -16.95 -8.19 29.20
C THR A 594 -16.26 -9.55 28.97
N GLY A 595 -17.03 -10.62 28.96
CA GLY A 595 -16.50 -11.98 28.82
C GLY A 595 -15.91 -12.49 30.12
N GLY A 596 -14.80 -13.17 30.02
CA GLY A 596 -14.11 -13.78 31.15
C GLY A 596 -14.32 -15.28 31.23
N THR A 597 -13.25 -16.00 31.52
CA THR A 597 -13.23 -17.43 31.82
C THR A 597 -12.54 -17.64 33.17
N ARG A 598 -12.68 -18.81 33.71
CA ARG A 598 -12.22 -19.13 35.07
C ARG A 598 -10.74 -18.77 35.30
N GLY A 599 -10.50 -17.98 36.34
CA GLY A 599 -9.14 -17.62 36.78
C GLY A 599 -8.53 -16.34 36.20
N ASN A 600 -9.29 -15.59 35.43
CA ASN A 600 -8.80 -14.44 34.65
C ASN A 600 -9.03 -13.09 35.34
N TRP A 601 -8.32 -12.08 34.86
CA TRP A 601 -8.35 -10.74 35.44
C TRP A 601 -9.03 -9.75 34.47
N GLY A 602 -9.81 -8.84 34.99
CA GLY A 602 -10.21 -7.66 34.24
C GLY A 602 -9.00 -6.73 34.03
N ILE A 603 -8.76 -5.83 34.98
CA ILE A 603 -7.55 -5.00 34.98
C ILE A 603 -6.57 -5.57 36.01
N GLN A 604 -5.40 -6.02 35.51
CA GLN A 604 -4.33 -6.54 36.36
C GLN A 604 -3.23 -5.50 36.56
N ALA A 605 -3.34 -4.70 37.61
CA ALA A 605 -2.36 -3.68 38.01
C ALA A 605 -1.46 -4.17 39.15
N THR A 606 -0.73 -5.28 38.94
CA THR A 606 -0.13 -6.08 40.00
C THR A 606 1.37 -5.89 40.17
N SER A 607 2.05 -5.23 39.24
CA SER A 607 3.48 -4.95 39.40
C SER A 607 3.75 -3.96 40.54
N ALA A 608 4.95 -4.00 41.13
CA ALA A 608 5.31 -3.14 42.28
C ALA A 608 5.52 -1.65 41.89
N ARG A 609 5.17 -1.24 40.68
CA ARG A 609 5.48 0.09 40.13
C ARG A 609 4.53 1.21 40.55
N GLY A 610 3.42 0.89 41.23
CA GLY A 610 2.48 1.89 41.71
C GLY A 610 1.56 2.44 40.59
N HIS A 611 0.83 1.55 39.95
CA HIS A 611 -0.16 1.91 38.91
C HIS A 611 -1.26 2.81 39.49
N GLU A 612 -1.80 3.69 38.65
CA GLU A 612 -2.92 4.55 39.01
C GLU A 612 -4.06 4.32 38.00
N ILE A 613 -5.23 3.99 38.52
CA ILE A 613 -6.49 3.94 37.78
C ILE A 613 -7.33 5.10 38.24
N LEU A 614 -7.62 6.07 37.38
CA LEU A 614 -8.41 7.25 37.65
C LEU A 614 -9.69 7.22 36.82
N VAL A 615 -10.84 7.30 37.48
CA VAL A 615 -12.16 7.42 36.85
C VAL A 615 -12.74 8.74 37.34
N ASP A 616 -12.75 9.74 36.47
CA ASP A 616 -13.15 11.10 36.83
C ASP A 616 -14.06 11.75 35.78
N ASP A 617 -14.62 12.89 36.12
CA ASP A 617 -15.42 13.73 35.21
C ASP A 617 -16.49 12.94 34.44
N ASN A 618 -17.36 12.23 35.17
CA ASN A 618 -18.39 11.33 34.65
C ASN A 618 -17.87 10.10 33.90
N GLY A 619 -16.58 9.82 33.89
CA GLY A 619 -16.03 8.59 33.34
C GLY A 619 -16.62 7.34 34.01
N GLN A 620 -16.68 6.25 33.26
CA GLN A 620 -17.28 4.99 33.68
C GLN A 620 -16.32 3.82 33.46
N LEU A 621 -16.04 3.06 34.49
CA LEU A 621 -15.41 1.75 34.42
C LEU A 621 -16.44 0.69 34.76
N ILE A 622 -16.82 -0.13 33.77
CA ILE A 622 -17.85 -1.15 33.94
C ILE A 622 -17.23 -2.53 33.73
N SER A 623 -17.50 -3.47 34.61
CA SER A 623 -17.07 -4.86 34.47
C SER A 623 -18.25 -5.79 34.65
N ASP A 624 -18.62 -6.47 33.58
CA ASP A 624 -19.65 -7.52 33.52
C ASP A 624 -19.01 -8.90 33.22
N MET A 625 -17.74 -9.08 33.63
CA MET A 625 -17.01 -10.34 33.44
C MET A 625 -17.57 -11.48 34.24
N GLU A 626 -17.72 -12.67 33.64
CA GLU A 626 -18.21 -13.87 34.32
C GLU A 626 -17.06 -14.83 34.63
N ASN A 627 -17.10 -15.45 35.86
CA ASN A 627 -16.13 -16.44 36.30
C ASN A 627 -14.65 -15.99 36.29
N SER A 628 -14.42 -14.70 36.43
CA SER A 628 -13.09 -14.12 36.47
C SER A 628 -12.51 -14.11 37.88
N TYR A 629 -11.18 -13.99 38.00
CA TYR A 629 -10.50 -13.93 39.30
C TYR A 629 -10.82 -12.63 40.01
N THR A 630 -10.74 -11.50 39.31
CA THR A 630 -11.13 -10.17 39.79
C THR A 630 -11.40 -9.21 38.64
N ALA A 631 -12.28 -8.22 38.84
CA ALA A 631 -12.44 -7.13 37.86
C ALA A 631 -11.27 -6.15 37.87
N VAL A 632 -10.84 -5.71 39.07
CA VAL A 632 -9.70 -4.79 39.23
C VAL A 632 -8.81 -5.28 40.34
N GLY A 633 -7.59 -5.66 40.01
CA GLY A 633 -6.58 -6.11 40.95
C GLY A 633 -5.45 -5.08 41.15
N LEU A 634 -5.30 -4.59 42.37
CA LEU A 634 -4.33 -3.57 42.74
C LEU A 634 -3.17 -4.19 43.53
N GLY A 635 -1.99 -4.20 42.90
CA GLY A 635 -0.74 -4.64 43.52
C GLY A 635 -0.11 -3.56 44.42
N LYS A 636 1.18 -3.74 44.74
CA LYS A 636 1.91 -2.85 45.64
C LYS A 636 1.92 -1.40 45.13
N ASN A 637 1.56 -0.47 46.01
CA ASN A 637 1.46 0.97 45.75
C ASN A 637 0.45 1.37 44.65
N ALA A 638 -0.36 0.43 44.11
CA ALA A 638 -1.35 0.75 43.11
C ALA A 638 -2.58 1.46 43.73
N LYS A 639 -3.23 2.30 42.91
CA LYS A 639 -4.37 3.12 43.33
C LYS A 639 -5.53 3.00 42.38
N LEU A 640 -6.74 2.88 42.87
CA LEU A 640 -7.98 3.20 42.18
C LEU A 640 -8.53 4.49 42.78
N VAL A 641 -8.70 5.52 41.99
CA VAL A 641 -9.30 6.80 42.38
C VAL A 641 -10.56 7.02 41.56
N VAL A 642 -11.69 7.18 42.24
CA VAL A 642 -12.96 7.53 41.62
C VAL A 642 -13.32 8.93 42.11
N ASP A 643 -13.36 9.91 41.20
CA ASP A 643 -13.53 11.32 41.52
C ASP A 643 -14.57 11.96 40.59
N ASN A 644 -15.81 12.08 40.99
CA ASN A 644 -16.93 12.42 40.13
C ASN A 644 -17.11 11.44 38.97
N GLY A 645 -16.83 10.14 39.20
CA GLY A 645 -16.91 9.07 38.21
C GLY A 645 -17.73 7.88 38.69
N THR A 646 -17.86 6.86 37.88
CA THR A 646 -18.67 5.66 38.16
C THR A 646 -17.82 4.40 37.95
N VAL A 647 -17.87 3.48 38.91
CA VAL A 647 -17.29 2.13 38.79
C VAL A 647 -18.36 1.09 39.11
N LEU A 648 -18.73 0.28 38.12
CA LEU A 648 -19.74 -0.77 38.25
C LEU A 648 -19.11 -2.13 38.02
N VAL A 649 -19.11 -2.96 39.05
CA VAL A 649 -18.55 -4.31 39.03
C VAL A 649 -19.66 -5.29 39.34
N ARG A 650 -20.25 -5.90 38.31
CA ARG A 650 -21.48 -6.71 38.39
C ARG A 650 -21.28 -8.19 38.10
N GLY A 651 -20.11 -8.59 37.61
CA GLY A 651 -19.77 -9.97 37.28
C GLY A 651 -19.61 -10.90 38.45
N LYS A 652 -19.25 -12.15 38.19
CA LYS A 652 -18.90 -13.15 39.19
C LYS A 652 -17.39 -13.30 39.26
N TYR A 653 -16.85 -13.17 40.48
CA TYR A 653 -15.39 -13.16 40.69
C TYR A 653 -15.00 -14.18 41.77
N ASP A 654 -13.90 -14.94 41.50
CA ASP A 654 -13.41 -15.97 42.40
C ASP A 654 -12.82 -15.37 43.69
N LYS A 655 -12.22 -14.19 43.61
CA LYS A 655 -11.62 -13.52 44.76
C LYS A 655 -12.41 -12.30 45.20
N ALA A 656 -12.52 -11.30 44.35
CA ALA A 656 -13.28 -10.10 44.60
C ALA A 656 -13.50 -9.29 43.36
N GLY A 657 -14.59 -8.53 43.27
CA GLY A 657 -14.77 -7.55 42.19
C GLY A 657 -13.66 -6.50 42.23
N LEU A 658 -13.42 -5.89 43.37
CA LEU A 658 -12.29 -4.98 43.59
C LEU A 658 -11.32 -5.60 44.62
N PHE A 659 -10.07 -5.84 44.18
CA PHE A 659 -9.07 -6.56 45.01
C PHE A 659 -7.81 -5.73 45.21
N ALA A 660 -7.69 -5.08 46.34
CA ALA A 660 -6.52 -4.31 46.75
C ALA A 660 -5.63 -5.16 47.70
N TYR A 661 -4.76 -6.01 47.12
CA TYR A 661 -3.99 -6.99 47.89
C TYR A 661 -2.53 -6.59 48.12
N GLY A 662 -2.00 -5.61 47.40
CA GLY A 662 -0.61 -5.20 47.54
C GLY A 662 -0.39 -4.22 48.70
N ASP A 663 0.84 -4.18 49.24
CA ASP A 663 1.21 -3.21 50.27
C ASP A 663 1.01 -1.78 49.74
N ASN A 664 0.39 -0.91 50.56
CA ASN A 664 0.05 0.47 50.23
C ASN A 664 -0.90 0.64 49.03
N SER A 665 -1.56 -0.43 48.58
CA SER A 665 -2.62 -0.26 47.59
C SER A 665 -3.83 0.45 48.18
N THR A 666 -4.51 1.31 47.39
CA THR A 666 -5.63 2.13 47.93
C THR A 666 -6.78 2.23 46.93
N ILE A 667 -8.00 2.23 47.46
CA ILE A 667 -9.22 2.60 46.75
C ILE A 667 -9.71 3.91 47.38
N ARG A 668 -9.87 4.96 46.55
CA ARG A 668 -10.33 6.29 47.00
C ARG A 668 -11.58 6.69 46.23
N ILE A 669 -12.65 7.00 46.94
CA ILE A 669 -13.93 7.45 46.41
C ILE A 669 -14.15 8.87 46.89
N LYS A 670 -14.33 9.82 45.99
CA LYS A 670 -14.42 11.24 46.26
C LYS A 670 -15.61 11.87 45.54
N ASN A 671 -15.97 13.04 45.98
CA ASN A 671 -17.01 13.89 45.40
C ASN A 671 -18.33 13.12 45.11
N ASN A 672 -18.96 13.32 43.94
CA ASN A 672 -20.23 12.68 43.60
C ASN A 672 -20.03 11.29 42.93
N SER A 673 -18.99 10.58 43.26
CA SER A 673 -18.68 9.28 42.65
C SER A 673 -19.68 8.20 43.06
N HIS A 674 -19.88 7.25 42.15
CA HIS A 674 -20.68 6.05 42.39
C HIS A 674 -19.83 4.80 42.18
N VAL A 675 -19.73 3.96 43.19
CA VAL A 675 -19.03 2.68 43.15
C VAL A 675 -19.98 1.58 43.61
N GLU A 676 -20.25 0.63 42.69
CA GLU A 676 -20.99 -0.59 42.97
C GLU A 676 -20.10 -1.79 42.70
N ALA A 677 -19.90 -2.66 43.66
CA ALA A 677 -19.10 -3.87 43.51
C ALA A 677 -19.74 -5.05 44.21
N THR A 678 -19.76 -6.21 43.53
CA THR A 678 -20.26 -7.45 44.15
C THR A 678 -19.45 -7.82 45.42
N THR A 679 -18.14 -7.65 45.35
CA THR A 679 -17.22 -7.92 46.47
C THR A 679 -16.04 -6.96 46.44
N ILE A 680 -15.58 -6.57 47.64
CA ILE A 680 -14.34 -5.80 47.84
C ILE A 680 -13.47 -6.53 48.85
N THR A 681 -12.25 -6.89 48.46
CA THR A 681 -11.26 -7.50 49.33
C THR A 681 -10.03 -6.61 49.46
N LEU A 682 -9.67 -6.31 50.67
CA LEU A 682 -8.48 -5.58 51.05
C LEU A 682 -7.45 -6.55 51.66
N ASN A 683 -6.15 -6.25 51.46
CA ASN A 683 -5.04 -7.16 51.80
C ASN A 683 -5.18 -7.86 53.17
N PRO A 684 -5.28 -9.19 53.23
CA PRO A 684 -5.43 -9.94 54.50
C PRO A 684 -4.17 -9.96 55.36
N SER A 685 -3.01 -9.54 54.87
CA SER A 685 -1.77 -9.44 55.68
C SER A 685 -1.80 -8.31 56.68
N ILE A 686 -2.71 -7.38 56.53
CA ILE A 686 -2.95 -6.32 57.50
C ILE A 686 -3.87 -6.90 58.58
N LYS A 687 -3.30 -7.48 59.65
CA LYS A 687 -4.01 -8.08 60.81
C LYS A 687 -4.86 -7.09 61.60
N LYS A 688 -5.28 -6.00 61.04
CA LYS A 688 -6.25 -5.08 61.60
C LYS A 688 -7.44 -5.03 60.66
N ILE A 689 -8.63 -5.18 61.19
CA ILE A 689 -9.87 -4.89 60.49
C ILE A 689 -9.65 -3.61 59.69
N PRO A 690 -9.89 -3.59 58.38
CA PRO A 690 -9.69 -2.37 57.59
C PRO A 690 -10.58 -1.30 58.21
N THR A 691 -10.00 -0.45 59.03
CA THR A 691 -10.66 0.78 59.41
C THR A 691 -10.78 1.60 58.14
N VAL A 692 -12.01 1.94 57.77
CA VAL A 692 -12.26 3.00 56.78
C VAL A 692 -11.25 4.11 57.10
N GLY A 693 -10.25 4.29 56.24
CA GLY A 693 -9.21 5.28 56.49
C GLY A 693 -7.78 4.93 56.08
N GLN A 694 -7.43 3.64 55.89
CA GLN A 694 -6.08 3.29 55.41
C GLN A 694 -6.00 2.80 53.99
N ASN A 695 -6.90 1.89 53.58
CA ASN A 695 -6.89 1.33 52.20
C ASN A 695 -8.21 1.59 51.44
N LEU A 696 -9.30 1.91 52.15
CA LEU A 696 -10.56 2.35 51.59
C LEU A 696 -10.89 3.74 52.15
N ILE A 697 -10.84 4.75 51.32
CA ILE A 697 -11.07 6.14 51.70
C ILE A 697 -12.29 6.65 50.96
N VAL A 698 -13.38 6.91 51.67
CA VAL A 698 -14.62 7.48 51.12
C VAL A 698 -14.77 8.89 51.69
N THR A 699 -14.59 9.91 50.88
CA THR A 699 -14.71 11.33 51.27
C THR A 699 -15.91 12.03 50.63
N GLY A 700 -16.67 11.30 49.83
CA GLY A 700 -17.90 11.74 49.15
C GLY A 700 -18.34 10.70 48.12
N GLY A 701 -19.61 10.71 47.73
CA GLY A 701 -20.19 9.72 46.84
C GLY A 701 -20.78 8.52 47.54
N THR A 702 -21.20 7.52 46.80
CA THR A 702 -21.83 6.28 47.25
C THR A 702 -20.98 5.07 47.01
N LEU A 703 -20.90 4.19 47.99
CA LEU A 703 -20.30 2.86 47.87
C LEU A 703 -21.38 1.84 48.21
N THR A 704 -21.67 0.96 47.24
CA THR A 704 -22.56 -0.18 47.41
C THR A 704 -21.80 -1.47 47.16
N TYR A 705 -21.80 -2.38 48.13
CA TYR A 705 -21.22 -3.72 47.97
C TYR A 705 -22.07 -4.76 48.70
N ASP A 706 -22.06 -6.00 48.20
CA ASP A 706 -22.78 -7.09 48.87
C ASP A 706 -21.92 -7.72 49.97
N TYR A 707 -22.27 -7.39 51.18
CA TYR A 707 -21.60 -7.90 52.39
C TYR A 707 -21.93 -9.37 52.67
N SER A 708 -23.00 -9.92 52.09
CA SER A 708 -23.46 -11.28 52.37
C SER A 708 -22.60 -12.38 51.75
N ALA A 709 -21.81 -12.03 50.75
CA ALA A 709 -20.90 -12.97 50.06
C ALA A 709 -19.53 -13.12 50.76
N ASP A 710 -19.19 -12.26 51.72
CA ASP A 710 -17.86 -12.19 52.30
C ASP A 710 -17.84 -12.77 53.72
N ASN A 711 -17.88 -14.12 53.83
CA ASN A 711 -17.72 -14.81 55.13
C ASN A 711 -16.27 -14.84 55.66
N THR A 712 -15.38 -13.97 55.14
CA THR A 712 -13.94 -13.97 55.44
C THR A 712 -13.41 -12.62 55.93
N LEU A 713 -14.24 -11.82 56.60
CA LEU A 713 -13.75 -10.67 57.40
C LEU A 713 -13.41 -11.07 58.80
#